data_e15ce43d3f8e1f0a30e5c24b8a07a399
#
_entry.id   e15ce43d3f8e1f0a30e5c24b8a07a399
#
_cell.length_a   1.000
_cell.length_b   1.000
_cell.length_c   1.000
_cell.angle_alpha   90.00
_cell.angle_beta   90.00
_cell.angle_gamma   90.00
#
_symmetry.space_group_name_H-M   'P 1'
#
loop_
_entity.id
_entity.type
_entity.pdbx_description
1 polymer ?
#
loop_
_entity_poly.entity_id
_entity_poly.type
_entity_poly.pdbx_seq_one_letter_code
_entity_poly.pdbx_strand_id
1 'polypeptide(L)'
;MKRIITLIVSAFLIHSATAQIWNLPARNPGAMNGTQFVAAITSLSFSARETMVEQEILAGNVPSFYRTLKPVTSTGTVSGSPQSVTYYVTPDYIAVGHDTDYFLCPMSPIIATHIGDATGTTLPTRKMVNDIYAAATVKLTPQPIPASGQMTTVPVFDDHNDSVRIQRNNATWGSHPLGELVGGDKKDVIIANSIYTTAGRVVIYGWHQSVGNPIQPSSNVHSDTYMDYSHGIRLIQSSVVYNGNPTTIQAILQSSTLNPLLSDEGTISTPNYPYSTIVTSLATPISFAIKNNGNNTLSILVANDNNASHYKVYTSTDGTTFGAPQTIIKTALTLSSLTPNQIYFVKIAAFNQTNNITSSTSELLAAVPCSWQDSILIVNGFDRASTGNTYDFVIEHGNAIKNAGYNFSSASNEAIATGLINLNTYKAVDWISGKESTANETFSTTEQTKVSDYLKQGGYFFTSGSEIGWDLDQAGSAGDKAFYNNYLKATYVMDAPNNQASIWYSCTEEASGIFNSGNTITFDNGSNGTYNVDYPDVLACANGSSPEMYYTSSASDIAGVSFSGMFPSGTANGKLVYLAFPFETVYPAAARNVMMGNVLDYFFVTPSVGLTSTPLSLPSSLYPNPASNFITLIGSFEEARIIDVQGKELIRTSDKTIDIVALQAGIYFVRVQFEGKFQTLKLVKE
;
A
#
# COMPACT_ATOMS: atom_id res chain seq x y z
N MET A 1 14.47 40.73 -70.82
CA MET A 1 15.18 40.18 -69.66
C MET A 1 14.36 40.45 -68.41
N LYS A 2 13.54 39.52 -67.95
CA LYS A 2 12.77 39.61 -66.70
C LYS A 2 13.59 38.91 -65.58
N ARG A 3 14.04 39.63 -64.59
CA ARG A 3 14.69 39.05 -63.39
C ARG A 3 13.62 38.53 -62.45
N ILE A 4 13.62 37.23 -62.22
CA ILE A 4 12.82 36.58 -61.16
C ILE A 4 13.61 36.71 -59.87
N ILE A 5 13.05 37.43 -58.89
CA ILE A 5 13.58 37.48 -57.52
C ILE A 5 12.89 36.32 -56.77
N THR A 6 13.67 35.32 -56.45
CA THR A 6 13.20 34.21 -55.57
C THR A 6 13.32 34.65 -54.13
N LEU A 7 12.18 34.85 -53.47
CA LEU A 7 12.09 35.14 -52.04
C LEU A 7 12.20 33.84 -51.27
N ILE A 8 13.31 33.60 -50.58
CA ILE A 8 13.45 32.46 -49.66
C ILE A 8 12.79 32.88 -48.36
N VAL A 9 11.58 32.37 -48.09
CA VAL A 9 10.91 32.48 -46.80
C VAL A 9 11.48 31.38 -45.91
N SER A 10 12.38 31.73 -45.01
CA SER A 10 12.81 30.84 -43.91
C SER A 10 11.68 30.73 -42.93
N ALA A 11 10.98 29.59 -42.93
CA ALA A 11 10.00 29.27 -41.92
C ALA A 11 10.75 28.95 -40.61
N PHE A 12 10.74 29.88 -39.67
CA PHE A 12 11.12 29.65 -38.30
C PHE A 12 10.02 28.75 -37.68
N LEU A 13 10.30 27.46 -37.54
CA LEU A 13 9.52 26.55 -36.70
C LEU A 13 9.68 27.01 -35.25
N ILE A 14 8.73 27.78 -34.74
CA ILE A 14 8.60 28.05 -33.31
C ILE A 14 8.22 26.74 -32.66
N HIS A 15 9.19 25.99 -32.15
CA HIS A 15 8.93 24.95 -31.22
C HIS A 15 8.45 25.61 -29.92
N SER A 16 7.16 25.53 -29.63
CA SER A 16 6.65 25.84 -28.29
C SER A 16 7.27 24.81 -27.33
N ALA A 17 8.25 25.28 -26.56
CA ALA A 17 8.82 24.46 -25.49
C ALA A 17 7.71 24.20 -24.46
N THR A 18 7.16 23.00 -24.46
CA THR A 18 6.31 22.55 -23.37
C THR A 18 7.16 22.50 -22.10
N ALA A 19 6.67 23.12 -21.02
CA ALA A 19 7.36 23.12 -19.73
C ALA A 19 7.63 21.65 -19.33
N GLN A 20 8.90 21.35 -19.06
CA GLN A 20 9.28 20.01 -18.59
C GLN A 20 8.98 19.90 -17.10
N ILE A 21 8.32 18.82 -16.72
CA ILE A 21 7.87 18.60 -15.34
C ILE A 21 8.76 17.52 -14.70
N TRP A 22 9.23 17.77 -13.49
CA TRP A 22 9.88 16.76 -12.68
C TRP A 22 8.85 15.71 -12.24
N ASN A 23 9.13 14.45 -12.56
CA ASN A 23 8.21 13.32 -12.35
C ASN A 23 8.21 12.89 -10.88
N LEU A 24 7.40 13.56 -10.07
CA LEU A 24 7.16 13.24 -8.66
C LEU A 24 5.65 13.16 -8.39
N PRO A 25 5.23 12.33 -7.42
CA PRO A 25 3.85 12.32 -6.92
C PRO A 25 3.41 13.72 -6.45
N ALA A 26 2.12 14.00 -6.44
CA ALA A 26 1.61 15.23 -5.81
C ALA A 26 1.97 15.24 -4.32
N ARG A 27 2.38 16.43 -3.81
CA ARG A 27 2.68 16.58 -2.39
C ARG A 27 1.42 16.28 -1.55
N ASN A 28 1.56 15.41 -0.55
CA ASN A 28 0.49 15.19 0.41
C ASN A 28 0.26 16.49 1.23
N PRO A 29 -0.97 17.00 1.37
CA PRO A 29 -1.24 18.18 2.19
C PRO A 29 -0.79 18.06 3.65
N GLY A 30 -0.76 16.86 4.22
CA GLY A 30 -0.27 16.58 5.58
C GLY A 30 1.24 16.31 5.69
N ALA A 31 2.00 16.34 4.58
CA ALA A 31 3.45 16.13 4.64
C ALA A 31 4.16 17.25 5.43
N MET A 32 5.29 16.93 6.04
CA MET A 32 6.10 17.85 6.83
C MET A 32 6.48 19.11 6.04
N ASN A 33 6.45 20.26 6.68
CA ASN A 33 7.11 21.47 6.18
C ASN A 33 8.61 21.42 6.46
N GLY A 34 9.37 22.42 6.01
CA GLY A 34 10.83 22.46 6.18
C GLY A 34 11.26 22.43 7.66
N THR A 35 10.63 23.25 8.50
CA THR A 35 10.90 23.31 9.93
C THR A 35 10.60 21.98 10.65
N GLN A 36 9.48 21.35 10.33
CA GLN A 36 9.13 20.03 10.88
C GLN A 36 10.11 18.94 10.42
N PHE A 37 10.52 18.99 9.17
CA PHE A 37 11.48 18.05 8.63
C PHE A 37 12.86 18.18 9.32
N VAL A 38 13.37 19.39 9.49
CA VAL A 38 14.62 19.66 10.25
C VAL A 38 14.54 19.06 11.66
N ALA A 39 13.43 19.31 12.36
CA ALA A 39 13.22 18.77 13.70
C ALA A 39 13.26 17.22 13.71
N ALA A 40 12.61 16.60 12.71
CA ALA A 40 12.54 15.15 12.59
C ALA A 40 13.91 14.50 12.32
N ILE A 41 14.78 15.14 11.52
CA ILE A 41 16.09 14.56 11.14
C ILE A 41 17.23 14.91 12.07
N THR A 42 17.06 15.87 12.99
CA THR A 42 18.16 16.43 13.82
C THR A 42 18.83 15.38 14.69
N SER A 43 18.08 14.44 15.27
CA SER A 43 18.61 13.41 16.16
C SER A 43 18.95 12.09 15.45
N LEU A 44 18.68 11.98 14.15
CA LEU A 44 18.88 10.74 13.42
C LEU A 44 20.35 10.45 13.14
N SER A 45 20.68 9.15 13.04
CA SER A 45 21.96 8.71 12.48
C SER A 45 22.07 9.15 11.02
N PHE A 46 23.30 9.17 10.48
CA PHE A 46 23.53 9.48 9.06
C PHE A 46 22.64 8.66 8.13
N SER A 47 22.64 7.33 8.30
CA SER A 47 21.86 6.42 7.43
C SER A 47 20.34 6.68 7.54
N ALA A 48 19.80 6.84 8.75
CA ALA A 48 18.39 7.10 8.96
C ALA A 48 17.97 8.46 8.38
N ARG A 49 18.83 9.49 8.49
CA ARG A 49 18.60 10.79 7.88
C ARG A 49 18.55 10.69 6.36
N GLU A 50 19.53 10.03 5.73
CA GLU A 50 19.56 9.84 4.27
C GLU A 50 18.31 9.10 3.77
N THR A 51 17.89 8.05 4.47
CA THR A 51 16.65 7.33 4.15
C THR A 51 15.42 8.25 4.22
N MET A 52 15.31 9.07 5.27
CA MET A 52 14.17 9.98 5.41
C MET A 52 14.16 11.08 4.33
N VAL A 53 15.33 11.62 3.97
CA VAL A 53 15.48 12.58 2.85
C VAL A 53 14.97 11.98 1.56
N GLU A 54 15.41 10.77 1.23
CA GLU A 54 14.98 10.06 0.02
C GLU A 54 13.47 9.81 0.01
N GLN A 55 12.92 9.29 1.12
CA GLN A 55 11.49 9.00 1.27
C GLN A 55 10.63 10.24 1.06
N GLU A 56 10.96 11.35 1.70
CA GLU A 56 10.20 12.60 1.58
C GLU A 56 10.21 13.15 0.16
N ILE A 57 11.37 13.16 -0.50
CA ILE A 57 11.48 13.65 -1.87
C ILE A 57 10.72 12.76 -2.84
N LEU A 58 10.88 11.43 -2.76
CA LEU A 58 10.18 10.46 -3.62
C LEU A 58 8.67 10.42 -3.37
N ALA A 59 8.21 10.73 -2.15
CA ALA A 59 6.81 10.95 -1.84
C ALA A 59 6.25 12.28 -2.38
N GLY A 60 7.10 13.10 -3.02
CA GLY A 60 6.71 14.39 -3.59
C GLY A 60 6.66 15.54 -2.59
N ASN A 61 7.22 15.38 -1.37
CA ASN A 61 7.31 16.46 -0.38
C ASN A 61 8.39 17.49 -0.75
N VAL A 62 8.19 18.14 -1.88
CA VAL A 62 9.03 19.23 -2.38
C VAL A 62 8.16 20.47 -2.64
N PRO A 63 8.70 21.70 -2.56
CA PRO A 63 7.98 22.90 -2.94
C PRO A 63 7.44 22.83 -4.37
N SER A 64 6.28 23.42 -4.61
CA SER A 64 5.57 23.31 -5.89
C SER A 64 6.38 23.86 -7.06
N PHE A 65 7.19 24.89 -6.82
CA PHE A 65 8.01 25.53 -7.86
C PHE A 65 9.14 24.64 -8.39
N TYR A 66 9.55 23.57 -7.69
CA TYR A 66 10.53 22.60 -8.21
C TYR A 66 9.98 21.73 -9.34
N ARG A 67 8.66 21.60 -9.43
CA ARG A 67 8.02 20.69 -10.39
C ARG A 67 8.19 21.12 -11.84
N THR A 68 8.47 22.40 -12.09
CA THR A 68 8.73 22.93 -13.43
C THR A 68 10.22 23.13 -13.61
N LEU A 69 10.85 22.27 -14.39
CA LEU A 69 12.27 22.33 -14.69
C LEU A 69 12.60 23.53 -15.60
N LYS A 70 13.79 24.06 -15.48
CA LYS A 70 14.27 25.24 -16.22
C LYS A 70 15.21 24.84 -17.34
N PRO A 71 15.05 25.39 -18.55
CA PRO A 71 15.95 25.13 -19.67
C PRO A 71 17.31 25.85 -19.48
N VAL A 72 18.37 25.13 -19.77
CA VAL A 72 19.74 25.63 -19.84
C VAL A 72 20.34 25.13 -21.14
N THR A 73 20.94 26.03 -21.91
CA THR A 73 21.60 25.68 -23.16
C THR A 73 23.11 25.68 -22.96
N SER A 74 23.72 24.55 -23.21
CA SER A 74 25.16 24.34 -23.19
C SER A 74 25.69 24.30 -24.61
N THR A 75 26.90 24.85 -24.84
CA THR A 75 27.56 24.85 -26.12
C THR A 75 28.91 24.14 -26.06
N GLY A 76 29.30 23.54 -27.19
CA GLY A 76 30.60 22.88 -27.31
C GLY A 76 31.01 22.71 -28.77
N THR A 77 32.28 22.40 -29.02
CA THR A 77 32.77 22.10 -30.35
C THR A 77 32.68 20.63 -30.66
N VAL A 78 31.82 20.24 -31.60
CA VAL A 78 31.63 18.87 -32.05
C VAL A 78 32.11 18.73 -33.48
N SER A 79 33.08 17.83 -33.72
CA SER A 79 33.71 17.64 -35.06
C SER A 79 34.16 18.96 -35.72
N GLY A 80 34.73 19.85 -34.93
CA GLY A 80 35.26 21.13 -35.39
C GLY A 80 34.24 22.26 -35.59
N SER A 81 32.97 22.01 -35.32
CA SER A 81 31.91 23.03 -35.45
C SER A 81 31.22 23.30 -34.09
N PRO A 82 30.86 24.57 -33.81
CA PRO A 82 30.05 24.90 -32.63
C PRO A 82 28.69 24.25 -32.72
N GLN A 83 28.28 23.57 -31.63
CA GLN A 83 26.99 22.92 -31.47
C GLN A 83 26.42 23.26 -30.10
N SER A 84 25.12 23.02 -29.90
CA SER A 84 24.46 23.27 -28.63
C SER A 84 23.47 22.15 -28.30
N VAL A 85 23.23 21.98 -27.00
CA VAL A 85 22.16 21.10 -26.47
C VAL A 85 21.46 21.86 -25.36
N THR A 86 20.14 21.77 -25.31
CA THR A 86 19.34 22.30 -24.20
C THR A 86 18.91 21.14 -23.32
N TYR A 87 19.17 21.27 -22.03
CA TYR A 87 18.71 20.35 -20.98
C TYR A 87 17.87 21.10 -19.95
N TYR A 88 17.16 20.37 -19.11
CA TYR A 88 16.25 20.93 -18.12
C TYR A 88 16.73 20.59 -16.71
N VAL A 89 16.70 21.57 -15.80
CA VAL A 89 17.28 21.48 -14.46
C VAL A 89 16.29 21.96 -13.40
N THR A 90 16.38 21.42 -12.18
CA THR A 90 15.63 21.96 -11.05
C THR A 90 15.96 23.45 -10.84
N PRO A 91 14.95 24.29 -10.53
CA PRO A 91 15.16 25.75 -10.46
C PRO A 91 16.14 26.15 -9.36
N ASP A 92 16.27 25.34 -8.29
CA ASP A 92 17.18 25.54 -7.19
C ASP A 92 17.73 24.20 -6.71
N TYR A 93 18.59 24.18 -5.69
CA TYR A 93 19.07 22.97 -5.00
C TYR A 93 17.92 22.31 -4.28
N ILE A 94 17.89 20.97 -4.32
CA ILE A 94 16.77 20.16 -3.81
C ILE A 94 16.42 20.53 -2.38
N ALA A 95 15.11 20.68 -2.12
CA ALA A 95 14.56 21.00 -0.82
C ALA A 95 13.37 20.10 -0.45
N VAL A 96 13.18 19.89 0.85
CA VAL A 96 11.99 19.23 1.44
C VAL A 96 11.08 20.30 2.04
N GLY A 97 9.76 20.17 1.85
CA GLY A 97 8.76 21.08 2.41
C GLY A 97 7.78 21.66 1.40
N HIS A 98 7.30 22.88 1.64
CA HIS A 98 6.39 23.61 0.75
C HIS A 98 6.87 25.03 0.48
N ASP A 99 6.23 25.74 -0.44
CA ASP A 99 6.70 27.02 -1.01
C ASP A 99 7.03 28.10 0.03
N THR A 100 6.37 28.11 1.16
CA THR A 100 6.59 29.12 2.23
C THR A 100 7.52 28.62 3.35
N ASP A 101 7.75 27.29 3.45
CA ASP A 101 8.63 26.70 4.45
C ASP A 101 9.26 25.42 3.90
N TYR A 102 10.53 25.53 3.47
CA TYR A 102 11.31 24.45 2.89
C TYR A 102 12.76 24.52 3.38
N PHE A 103 13.39 23.37 3.40
CA PHE A 103 14.77 23.15 3.82
C PHE A 103 15.60 22.65 2.63
N LEU A 104 16.57 23.46 2.20
CA LEU A 104 17.57 23.08 1.18
C LEU A 104 18.45 21.97 1.77
N CYS A 105 18.25 20.75 1.28
CA CYS A 105 18.69 19.54 1.97
C CYS A 105 20.07 19.07 1.48
N PRO A 106 21.16 19.23 2.25
CA PRO A 106 22.41 18.54 1.97
C PRO A 106 22.22 17.03 2.10
N MET A 107 22.65 16.26 1.11
CA MET A 107 22.60 14.81 1.09
C MET A 107 23.81 14.22 0.37
N SER A 108 24.04 12.91 0.55
CA SER A 108 25.13 12.23 -0.11
C SER A 108 24.94 12.11 -1.63
N PRO A 109 26.00 11.97 -2.41
CA PRO A 109 25.89 11.70 -3.84
C PRO A 109 25.16 10.39 -4.14
N ILE A 110 25.20 9.45 -3.23
CA ILE A 110 24.54 8.15 -3.32
C ILE A 110 23.02 8.33 -3.34
N ILE A 111 22.46 9.01 -2.32
CA ILE A 111 21.03 9.28 -2.25
C ILE A 111 20.57 10.21 -3.38
N ALA A 112 21.39 11.20 -3.75
CA ALA A 112 21.10 12.05 -4.89
C ALA A 112 21.01 11.25 -6.21
N THR A 113 21.83 10.21 -6.36
CA THR A 113 21.80 9.33 -7.53
C THR A 113 20.55 8.42 -7.49
N HIS A 114 20.18 7.85 -6.33
CA HIS A 114 18.94 7.08 -6.16
C HIS A 114 17.70 7.89 -6.55
N ILE A 115 17.59 9.12 -6.04
CA ILE A 115 16.51 10.04 -6.39
C ILE A 115 16.52 10.33 -7.89
N GLY A 116 17.72 10.52 -8.46
CA GLY A 116 17.93 10.74 -9.89
C GLY A 116 17.37 9.57 -10.73
N ASP A 117 17.79 8.36 -10.42
CA ASP A 117 17.35 7.14 -11.13
C ASP A 117 15.84 6.93 -11.01
N ALA A 118 15.28 7.13 -9.82
CA ALA A 118 13.85 6.98 -9.57
C ALA A 118 12.98 8.03 -10.29
N THR A 119 13.53 9.20 -10.59
CA THR A 119 12.79 10.33 -11.18
C THR A 119 13.19 10.68 -12.62
N GLY A 120 14.09 9.90 -13.22
CA GLY A 120 14.59 10.14 -14.58
C GLY A 120 15.49 11.37 -14.69
N THR A 121 16.25 11.66 -13.61
CA THR A 121 17.18 12.78 -13.54
C THR A 121 18.61 12.32 -13.22
N THR A 122 19.58 13.22 -13.29
CA THR A 122 20.99 12.95 -13.00
C THR A 122 21.66 14.18 -12.39
N LEU A 123 22.85 14.03 -11.83
CA LEU A 123 23.69 15.12 -11.33
C LEU A 123 24.38 15.87 -12.47
N PRO A 124 24.76 17.15 -12.28
CA PRO A 124 25.50 17.95 -13.26
C PRO A 124 26.96 17.55 -13.35
N THR A 125 27.61 17.90 -14.46
CA THR A 125 29.08 18.01 -14.55
C THR A 125 29.53 19.41 -14.14
N ARG A 126 30.86 19.59 -13.96
CA ARG A 126 31.45 20.92 -13.73
C ARG A 126 31.06 21.94 -14.79
N LYS A 127 31.13 21.55 -16.07
CA LYS A 127 30.71 22.44 -17.19
C LYS A 127 29.24 22.84 -17.08
N MET A 128 28.35 21.87 -16.76
CA MET A 128 26.93 22.16 -16.62
C MET A 128 26.64 23.08 -15.43
N VAL A 129 27.38 22.99 -14.34
CA VAL A 129 27.28 23.93 -13.19
C VAL A 129 27.64 25.35 -13.64
N ASN A 130 28.67 25.52 -14.44
CA ASN A 130 29.04 26.82 -15.00
C ASN A 130 27.94 27.38 -15.93
N ASP A 131 27.39 26.54 -16.80
CA ASP A 131 26.33 26.92 -17.73
C ASP A 131 25.02 27.27 -16.95
N ILE A 132 24.69 26.54 -15.90
CA ILE A 132 23.55 26.80 -15.01
C ILE A 132 23.73 28.16 -14.32
N TYR A 133 24.91 28.40 -13.72
CA TYR A 133 25.17 29.66 -13.05
C TYR A 133 25.15 30.86 -14.05
N ALA A 134 25.68 30.68 -15.25
CA ALA A 134 25.63 31.71 -16.29
C ALA A 134 24.18 32.04 -16.68
N ALA A 135 23.34 31.03 -16.84
CA ALA A 135 21.92 31.13 -17.20
C ALA A 135 21.01 31.58 -16.04
N ALA A 136 21.45 31.47 -14.79
CA ALA A 136 20.65 31.81 -13.62
C ALA A 136 20.23 33.29 -13.61
N THR A 137 18.92 33.52 -13.42
CA THR A 137 18.35 34.86 -13.25
C THR A 137 18.51 35.38 -11.83
N VAL A 138 18.59 34.48 -10.86
CA VAL A 138 18.83 34.76 -9.46
C VAL A 138 20.22 34.26 -9.06
N LYS A 139 21.16 35.16 -8.82
CA LYS A 139 22.55 34.84 -8.46
C LYS A 139 22.81 35.22 -7.01
N LEU A 140 22.69 34.24 -6.12
CA LEU A 140 22.95 34.44 -4.71
C LEU A 140 24.47 34.41 -4.41
N THR A 141 24.87 35.13 -3.39
CA THR A 141 26.27 35.19 -2.98
C THR A 141 26.54 34.09 -1.95
N PRO A 142 27.67 33.36 -2.07
CA PRO A 142 28.05 32.37 -1.03
C PRO A 142 28.03 32.93 0.39
N GLN A 143 27.47 32.15 1.33
CA GLN A 143 27.33 32.49 2.75
C GLN A 143 28.16 31.50 3.62
N PRO A 144 29.50 31.64 3.65
CA PRO A 144 30.33 30.70 4.40
C PRO A 144 30.16 30.88 5.89
N ILE A 145 29.94 29.77 6.60
CA ILE A 145 29.98 29.67 8.06
C ILE A 145 31.42 29.34 8.50
N PRO A 146 31.93 29.90 9.59
CA PRO A 146 33.26 29.58 10.09
C PRO A 146 33.48 28.08 10.28
N ALA A 147 34.65 27.58 9.91
CA ALA A 147 34.99 26.18 10.01
C ALA A 147 34.92 25.68 11.45
N SER A 148 34.19 24.58 11.67
CA SER A 148 34.02 23.95 12.97
C SER A 148 33.73 22.46 12.81
N GLY A 149 33.83 21.69 13.88
CA GLY A 149 33.42 20.28 13.89
C GLY A 149 31.92 20.05 13.73
N GLN A 150 31.11 21.11 13.76
CA GLN A 150 29.65 21.06 13.66
C GLN A 150 29.14 21.24 12.20
N MET A 151 30.02 21.49 11.24
CA MET A 151 29.63 21.79 9.85
C MET A 151 28.78 20.73 9.16
N THR A 152 28.80 19.49 9.69
CA THR A 152 28.09 18.33 9.17
C THR A 152 26.81 18.01 9.95
N THR A 153 26.40 18.90 10.85
CA THR A 153 25.22 18.71 11.68
C THR A 153 23.99 19.42 11.13
N VAL A 154 22.81 18.86 11.37
CA VAL A 154 21.54 19.41 10.89
C VAL A 154 21.28 20.84 11.38
N PRO A 155 21.55 21.23 12.66
CA PRO A 155 21.41 22.62 13.07
C PRO A 155 22.22 23.61 12.24
N VAL A 156 23.46 23.27 11.87
CA VAL A 156 24.28 24.13 11.01
C VAL A 156 23.80 24.14 9.56
N PHE A 157 23.19 23.06 9.11
CA PHE A 157 22.51 23.03 7.80
C PHE A 157 21.32 24.00 7.78
N ASP A 158 20.56 24.06 8.87
CA ASP A 158 19.41 24.93 9.03
C ASP A 158 19.81 26.41 9.15
N ASP A 159 20.83 26.73 9.95
CA ASP A 159 21.41 28.08 10.04
C ASP A 159 21.82 28.61 8.64
N HIS A 160 22.43 27.72 7.84
CA HIS A 160 22.80 28.10 6.47
C HIS A 160 21.58 28.24 5.55
N ASN A 161 20.61 27.35 5.68
CA ASN A 161 19.34 27.43 4.95
C ASN A 161 18.62 28.76 5.22
N ASP A 162 18.57 29.17 6.48
CA ASP A 162 18.00 30.47 6.87
C ASP A 162 18.76 31.63 6.21
N SER A 163 20.09 31.60 6.23
CA SER A 163 20.92 32.63 5.60
C SER A 163 20.65 32.73 4.09
N VAL A 164 20.54 31.60 3.39
CA VAL A 164 20.21 31.54 1.96
C VAL A 164 18.79 32.07 1.72
N ARG A 165 17.81 31.66 2.52
CA ARG A 165 16.41 32.10 2.40
C ARG A 165 16.26 33.59 2.66
N ILE A 166 16.96 34.16 3.66
CA ILE A 166 16.99 35.60 3.92
C ILE A 166 17.54 36.32 2.71
N GLN A 167 18.66 35.87 2.13
CA GLN A 167 19.21 36.46 0.93
C GLN A 167 18.25 36.35 -0.26
N ARG A 168 17.61 35.19 -0.46
CA ARG A 168 16.64 34.97 -1.53
C ARG A 168 15.42 35.89 -1.43
N ASN A 169 15.02 36.25 -0.22
CA ASN A 169 13.86 37.11 0.07
C ASN A 169 14.16 38.58 0.20
N ASN A 170 15.43 39.02 0.05
CA ASN A 170 15.78 40.43 0.12
C ASN A 170 15.17 41.25 -1.05
N ALA A 171 15.25 42.58 -0.98
CA ALA A 171 14.61 43.49 -1.96
C ALA A 171 15.04 43.23 -3.42
N THR A 172 16.27 42.77 -3.67
CA THR A 172 16.79 42.46 -5.00
C THR A 172 16.18 41.16 -5.54
N TRP A 173 16.22 40.09 -4.76
CA TRP A 173 15.79 38.78 -5.22
C TRP A 173 14.31 38.51 -4.90
N GLY A 174 13.74 39.15 -3.87
CA GLY A 174 12.32 39.06 -3.53
C GLY A 174 11.37 39.55 -4.62
N SER A 175 11.87 40.38 -5.59
CA SER A 175 11.11 40.74 -6.80
C SER A 175 11.07 39.64 -7.85
N HIS A 176 11.89 38.58 -7.71
CA HIS A 176 11.92 37.41 -8.58
C HIS A 176 11.10 36.30 -7.98
N PRO A 177 10.06 35.80 -8.66
CA PRO A 177 9.20 34.73 -8.09
C PRO A 177 9.98 33.45 -7.83
N LEU A 178 9.50 32.64 -6.87
CA LEU A 178 10.01 31.30 -6.66
C LEU A 178 9.85 30.48 -7.94
N GLY A 179 10.83 29.63 -8.22
CA GLY A 179 10.89 28.82 -9.44
C GLY A 179 11.68 29.46 -10.58
N GLU A 180 12.19 30.69 -10.47
CA GLU A 180 13.26 31.17 -11.34
C GLU A 180 14.56 30.42 -11.03
N LEU A 181 15.45 30.35 -12.05
CA LEU A 181 16.70 29.60 -11.91
C LEU A 181 17.66 30.36 -10.98
N VAL A 182 18.02 29.69 -9.88
CA VAL A 182 18.94 30.19 -8.85
C VAL A 182 20.32 29.60 -9.06
N GLY A 183 21.37 30.30 -8.68
CA GLY A 183 22.75 29.81 -8.66
C GLY A 183 23.62 30.58 -7.66
N GLY A 184 24.70 29.96 -7.19
CA GLY A 184 25.73 30.58 -6.37
C GLY A 184 25.66 30.28 -4.85
N ASP A 185 24.58 29.79 -4.33
CA ASP A 185 24.33 29.62 -2.88
C ASP A 185 24.91 28.35 -2.28
N LYS A 186 25.26 27.34 -3.10
CA LYS A 186 25.80 26.05 -2.64
C LYS A 186 26.96 25.58 -3.53
N LYS A 187 27.72 24.61 -3.02
CA LYS A 187 28.63 23.76 -3.80
C LYS A 187 27.83 22.63 -4.42
N ASP A 188 27.86 22.52 -5.74
CA ASP A 188 27.20 21.42 -6.44
C ASP A 188 27.96 20.10 -6.22
N VAL A 189 27.23 19.03 -5.90
CA VAL A 189 27.72 17.66 -6.05
C VAL A 189 27.65 17.31 -7.52
N ILE A 190 28.80 16.92 -8.11
CA ILE A 190 28.92 16.78 -9.56
C ILE A 190 29.39 15.38 -9.99
N ILE A 191 29.09 15.01 -11.24
CA ILE A 191 29.69 13.89 -11.96
C ILE A 191 31.03 14.33 -12.54
N ALA A 192 32.08 13.53 -12.31
CA ALA A 192 33.42 13.76 -12.82
C ALA A 192 34.19 12.43 -12.97
N ASN A 193 35.21 12.40 -13.82
CA ASN A 193 36.07 11.21 -13.98
C ASN A 193 36.76 10.79 -12.69
N SER A 194 37.00 11.73 -11.77
CA SER A 194 37.65 11.46 -10.47
C SER A 194 36.83 10.56 -9.53
N ILE A 195 35.53 10.37 -9.76
CA ILE A 195 34.70 9.42 -9.01
C ILE A 195 35.25 7.98 -9.09
N TYR A 196 35.76 7.60 -10.26
CA TYR A 196 36.27 6.26 -10.53
C TYR A 196 37.78 6.10 -10.32
N THR A 197 38.52 7.21 -10.35
CA THR A 197 39.96 7.16 -10.05
C THR A 197 40.23 7.11 -8.54
N THR A 198 39.28 7.54 -7.72
CA THR A 198 39.33 7.53 -6.27
C THR A 198 37.97 7.11 -5.72
N ALA A 199 37.74 5.81 -5.58
CA ALA A 199 36.46 5.28 -5.13
C ALA A 199 36.07 5.77 -3.72
N GLY A 200 34.76 5.85 -3.46
CA GLY A 200 34.20 6.26 -2.15
C GLY A 200 34.40 7.75 -1.84
N ARG A 201 34.43 8.59 -2.86
CA ARG A 201 34.59 10.05 -2.71
C ARG A 201 33.44 10.81 -3.33
N VAL A 202 33.04 11.92 -2.68
CA VAL A 202 32.18 12.93 -3.28
C VAL A 202 33.01 13.91 -4.08
N VAL A 203 32.53 14.34 -5.25
CA VAL A 203 33.11 15.44 -6.03
C VAL A 203 32.23 16.66 -5.93
N ILE A 204 32.80 17.76 -5.47
CA ILE A 204 32.10 19.04 -5.28
C ILE A 204 32.76 20.12 -6.11
N TYR A 205 31.91 21.08 -6.60
CA TYR A 205 32.36 22.20 -7.41
C TYR A 205 31.39 23.37 -7.29
N GLY A 206 31.89 24.58 -7.52
CA GLY A 206 31.03 25.75 -7.71
C GLY A 206 31.05 26.73 -6.54
N TRP A 207 29.86 27.09 -5.98
CA TRP A 207 29.72 28.18 -5.02
C TRP A 207 30.23 29.48 -5.59
N HIS A 208 29.62 29.89 -6.71
CA HIS A 208 30.13 30.99 -7.55
C HIS A 208 29.91 32.36 -6.94
N GLN A 209 30.94 33.18 -6.95
CA GLN A 209 30.86 34.62 -6.65
C GLN A 209 30.48 35.44 -7.90
N SER A 210 30.90 34.97 -9.07
CA SER A 210 30.57 35.54 -10.37
C SER A 210 30.78 34.47 -11.45
N VAL A 211 30.37 34.76 -12.70
CA VAL A 211 30.60 33.85 -13.83
C VAL A 211 32.09 33.57 -13.97
N GLY A 212 32.45 32.29 -14.00
CA GLY A 212 33.83 31.81 -14.09
C GLY A 212 34.68 31.97 -12.83
N ASN A 213 34.08 32.34 -11.68
CA ASN A 213 34.78 32.53 -10.41
C ASN A 213 34.15 31.75 -9.27
N PRO A 214 34.23 30.38 -9.25
CA PRO A 214 33.82 29.56 -8.15
C PRO A 214 34.82 29.67 -6.99
N ILE A 215 34.34 29.74 -5.74
CA ILE A 215 35.21 29.66 -4.57
C ILE A 215 35.55 28.22 -4.21
N GLN A 216 34.79 27.24 -4.74
CA GLN A 216 35.09 25.83 -4.59
C GLN A 216 35.58 25.27 -5.93
N PRO A 217 36.87 25.05 -6.12
CA PRO A 217 37.39 24.31 -7.27
C PRO A 217 36.93 22.85 -7.18
N SER A 218 36.95 22.12 -8.30
CA SER A 218 36.64 20.68 -8.31
C SER A 218 37.49 19.93 -7.31
N SER A 219 36.88 19.22 -6.39
CA SER A 219 37.54 18.55 -5.27
C SER A 219 36.85 17.22 -4.93
N ASN A 220 37.66 16.18 -4.70
CA ASN A 220 37.20 14.85 -4.26
C ASN A 220 37.89 14.40 -2.95
N VAL A 221 38.23 15.34 -2.06
CA VAL A 221 38.97 15.04 -0.82
C VAL A 221 38.12 14.37 0.26
N HIS A 222 36.81 14.56 0.22
CA HIS A 222 35.88 14.01 1.21
C HIS A 222 35.32 12.68 0.76
N SER A 223 34.93 11.83 1.75
CA SER A 223 34.21 10.57 1.47
C SER A 223 32.82 10.87 0.88
N ASP A 224 32.25 9.89 0.17
CA ASP A 224 30.88 9.96 -0.37
C ASP A 224 29.79 9.98 0.71
N THR A 225 30.15 9.71 1.96
CA THR A 225 29.30 9.87 3.14
C THR A 225 29.46 11.23 3.82
N TYR A 226 30.41 12.06 3.38
CA TYR A 226 30.58 13.43 3.91
C TYR A 226 29.68 14.41 3.20
N MET A 227 28.98 15.22 3.97
CA MET A 227 28.31 16.42 3.50
C MET A 227 28.38 17.50 4.58
N ASP A 228 28.58 18.73 4.17
CA ASP A 228 28.46 19.88 5.05
C ASP A 228 27.30 20.81 4.60
N TYR A 229 27.03 21.84 5.35
CA TYR A 229 25.95 22.80 5.10
C TYR A 229 25.99 23.44 3.71
N SER A 230 27.15 23.50 3.07
CA SER A 230 27.32 24.14 1.77
C SER A 230 27.11 23.20 0.56
N HIS A 231 27.00 21.89 0.79
CA HIS A 231 26.70 20.95 -0.30
C HIS A 231 25.27 21.12 -0.79
N GLY A 232 25.11 21.18 -2.11
CA GLY A 232 23.81 21.26 -2.77
C GLY A 232 23.65 20.19 -3.84
N ILE A 233 22.46 19.65 -3.94
CA ILE A 233 22.08 18.70 -4.99
C ILE A 233 21.20 19.43 -5.98
N ARG A 234 21.63 19.44 -7.24
CA ARG A 234 20.85 19.94 -8.36
C ARG A 234 20.62 18.80 -9.33
N LEU A 235 19.38 18.56 -9.71
CA LEU A 235 19.04 17.48 -10.61
C LEU A 235 18.70 17.99 -12.01
N ILE A 236 19.13 17.22 -13.00
CA ILE A 236 18.99 17.51 -14.42
C ILE A 236 18.21 16.39 -15.06
N GLN A 237 17.21 16.68 -15.87
CA GLN A 237 16.48 15.67 -16.63
C GLN A 237 17.44 14.87 -17.51
N SER A 238 17.44 13.55 -17.36
CA SER A 238 18.35 12.64 -18.08
C SER A 238 18.09 12.63 -19.58
N SER A 239 16.83 12.76 -20.01
CA SER A 239 16.44 12.77 -21.43
C SER A 239 16.62 14.17 -22.03
N VAL A 240 17.26 14.22 -23.19
CA VAL A 240 17.49 15.45 -23.98
C VAL A 240 17.25 15.18 -25.46
N VAL A 241 17.12 16.25 -26.24
CA VAL A 241 17.06 16.17 -27.70
C VAL A 241 18.28 16.88 -28.29
N TYR A 242 19.04 16.16 -29.11
CA TYR A 242 20.18 16.74 -29.83
C TYR A 242 19.95 16.58 -31.34
N ASN A 243 19.96 17.71 -32.06
CA ASN A 243 19.70 17.77 -33.51
C ASN A 243 18.42 17.02 -33.92
N GLY A 244 17.34 17.17 -33.14
CA GLY A 244 16.03 16.54 -33.38
C GLY A 244 15.93 15.07 -32.98
N ASN A 245 17.01 14.44 -32.51
CA ASN A 245 17.02 13.05 -32.08
C ASN A 245 17.00 12.94 -30.55
N PRO A 246 16.10 12.10 -29.98
CA PRO A 246 16.12 11.80 -28.56
C PRO A 246 17.43 11.12 -28.14
N THR A 247 18.00 11.55 -27.02
CA THR A 247 19.19 10.95 -26.41
C THR A 247 19.17 11.20 -24.90
N THR A 248 20.26 10.90 -24.20
CA THR A 248 20.39 11.14 -22.75
C THR A 248 21.66 11.92 -22.43
N ILE A 249 21.67 12.59 -21.26
CA ILE A 249 22.88 13.23 -20.70
C ILE A 249 24.03 12.21 -20.65
N GLN A 250 23.74 10.99 -20.15
CA GLN A 250 24.73 9.92 -20.03
C GLN A 250 25.31 9.52 -21.39
N ALA A 251 24.47 9.36 -22.43
CA ALA A 251 24.92 9.01 -23.77
C ALA A 251 25.80 10.09 -24.38
N ILE A 252 25.50 11.38 -24.14
CA ILE A 252 26.34 12.49 -24.58
C ILE A 252 27.68 12.47 -23.85
N LEU A 253 27.71 12.28 -22.53
CA LEU A 253 28.93 12.24 -21.72
C LEU A 253 29.84 11.04 -22.08
N GLN A 254 29.24 9.91 -22.44
CA GLN A 254 29.97 8.70 -22.88
C GLN A 254 30.47 8.77 -24.33
N SER A 255 29.96 9.70 -25.12
CA SER A 255 30.35 9.83 -26.52
C SER A 255 31.71 10.55 -26.66
N SER A 256 32.66 9.95 -27.37
CA SER A 256 33.96 10.59 -27.68
C SER A 256 33.86 11.84 -28.52
N THR A 257 32.73 12.05 -29.22
CA THR A 257 32.50 13.22 -30.09
C THR A 257 31.55 14.25 -29.48
N LEU A 258 30.56 13.84 -28.70
CA LEU A 258 29.51 14.72 -28.14
C LEU A 258 29.83 15.24 -26.74
N ASN A 259 30.75 14.58 -26.00
CA ASN A 259 31.07 15.00 -24.63
C ASN A 259 31.38 16.52 -24.47
N PRO A 260 32.01 17.25 -25.44
CA PRO A 260 32.29 18.65 -25.24
C PRO A 260 31.03 19.55 -25.09
N LEU A 261 29.85 18.99 -25.39
CA LEU A 261 28.59 19.71 -25.13
C LEU A 261 28.32 19.81 -23.62
N LEU A 262 28.66 18.79 -22.81
CA LEU A 262 28.28 18.70 -21.41
C LEU A 262 29.46 18.46 -20.44
N SER A 263 30.67 18.23 -20.95
CA SER A 263 31.87 17.96 -20.15
C SER A 263 33.05 18.81 -20.65
N ASP A 264 33.87 19.28 -19.72
CA ASP A 264 35.18 19.89 -19.94
C ASP A 264 36.33 18.98 -19.50
N GLU A 265 36.02 17.72 -19.16
CA GLU A 265 36.98 16.67 -18.75
C GLU A 265 37.16 15.59 -19.83
N GLY A 266 36.60 15.81 -21.03
CA GLY A 266 36.51 14.79 -22.07
C GLY A 266 35.38 13.79 -21.79
N THR A 267 35.54 12.57 -22.30
CA THR A 267 34.57 11.47 -22.13
C THR A 267 34.49 11.05 -20.66
N ILE A 268 33.27 10.96 -20.15
CA ILE A 268 32.99 10.36 -18.84
C ILE A 268 32.33 9.01 -19.09
N SER A 269 33.12 7.94 -19.00
CA SER A 269 32.70 6.58 -19.37
C SER A 269 31.59 6.02 -18.48
N THR A 270 31.55 6.44 -17.23
CA THR A 270 30.53 6.03 -16.26
C THR A 270 29.98 7.27 -15.56
N PRO A 271 29.01 7.97 -16.19
CA PRO A 271 28.54 9.27 -15.71
C PRO A 271 27.50 9.10 -14.59
N ASN A 272 27.91 8.43 -13.51
CA ASN A 272 27.08 8.21 -12.34
C ASN A 272 27.98 7.90 -11.13
N TYR A 273 27.50 8.10 -9.89
CA TYR A 273 28.20 7.62 -8.72
C TYR A 273 28.06 6.10 -8.64
N PRO A 274 29.17 5.38 -8.32
CA PRO A 274 29.09 3.96 -8.06
C PRO A 274 28.38 3.76 -6.72
N TYR A 275 27.09 3.66 -6.72
CA TYR A 275 26.43 3.06 -5.59
C TYR A 275 26.34 1.56 -5.87
N SER A 276 27.23 0.84 -5.30
CA SER A 276 26.92 -0.54 -5.01
C SER A 276 26.13 -0.57 -3.71
N THR A 277 24.85 -0.22 -3.71
CA THR A 277 23.96 -1.15 -3.08
C THR A 277 24.04 -2.40 -3.96
N ILE A 278 25.08 -3.19 -3.81
CA ILE A 278 24.91 -4.61 -4.00
C ILE A 278 23.84 -4.92 -2.95
N VAL A 279 22.58 -4.82 -3.36
CA VAL A 279 21.47 -5.38 -2.60
C VAL A 279 21.82 -6.85 -2.54
N THR A 280 22.40 -7.27 -1.45
CA THR A 280 22.79 -8.67 -1.23
C THR A 280 21.59 -9.50 -0.77
N SER A 281 20.56 -8.83 -0.27
CA SER A 281 19.28 -9.42 0.13
C SER A 281 18.18 -8.37 0.10
N LEU A 282 16.94 -8.79 -0.09
CA LEU A 282 15.72 -7.99 0.08
C LEU A 282 14.92 -8.52 1.27
N ALA A 283 14.31 -7.62 2.01
CA ALA A 283 13.39 -8.00 3.08
C ALA A 283 12.14 -8.68 2.50
N THR A 284 11.62 -9.66 3.22
CA THR A 284 10.31 -10.24 2.92
C THR A 284 9.24 -9.16 3.10
N PRO A 285 8.31 -8.97 2.13
CA PRO A 285 7.21 -8.05 2.30
C PRO A 285 6.26 -8.57 3.39
N ILE A 286 6.23 -7.92 4.54
CA ILE A 286 5.32 -8.26 5.66
C ILE A 286 4.12 -7.31 5.72
N SER A 287 4.28 -6.03 5.44
CA SER A 287 3.20 -5.03 5.43
C SER A 287 2.63 -4.89 4.02
N PHE A 288 1.55 -5.59 3.72
CA PHE A 288 0.89 -5.51 2.41
C PHE A 288 -0.61 -5.84 2.50
N ALA A 289 -1.35 -5.51 1.43
CA ALA A 289 -2.76 -5.81 1.32
C ALA A 289 -3.15 -6.10 -0.14
N ILE A 290 -4.17 -6.90 -0.34
CA ILE A 290 -4.80 -7.17 -1.63
C ILE A 290 -6.21 -6.58 -1.59
N LYS A 291 -6.43 -5.55 -2.40
CA LYS A 291 -7.66 -4.76 -2.39
C LYS A 291 -8.42 -4.89 -3.70
N ASN A 292 -9.72 -5.20 -3.63
CA ASN A 292 -10.62 -5.08 -4.77
C ASN A 292 -10.90 -3.59 -5.08
N ASN A 293 -10.76 -3.22 -6.34
CA ASN A 293 -10.95 -1.84 -6.81
C ASN A 293 -12.40 -1.52 -7.22
N GLY A 294 -13.33 -2.47 -7.19
CA GLY A 294 -14.71 -2.30 -7.66
C GLY A 294 -14.85 -2.23 -9.19
N ASN A 295 -13.85 -2.65 -9.94
CA ASN A 295 -13.83 -2.64 -11.41
C ASN A 295 -13.26 -3.94 -12.01
N ASN A 296 -13.37 -5.04 -11.29
CA ASN A 296 -12.82 -6.36 -11.60
C ASN A 296 -11.28 -6.41 -11.67
N THR A 297 -10.60 -5.49 -10.98
CA THR A 297 -9.14 -5.53 -10.80
C THR A 297 -8.79 -5.57 -9.31
N LEU A 298 -7.60 -6.06 -9.00
CA LEU A 298 -7.06 -6.07 -7.63
C LEU A 298 -5.81 -5.20 -7.57
N SER A 299 -5.74 -4.29 -6.60
CA SER A 299 -4.51 -3.59 -6.26
C SER A 299 -3.74 -4.35 -5.18
N ILE A 300 -2.44 -4.40 -5.33
CA ILE A 300 -1.52 -4.83 -4.29
C ILE A 300 -0.94 -3.57 -3.65
N LEU A 301 -1.28 -3.33 -2.41
CA LEU A 301 -0.68 -2.28 -1.61
C LEU A 301 0.48 -2.90 -0.83
N VAL A 302 1.63 -2.26 -0.79
CA VAL A 302 2.80 -2.78 -0.07
C VAL A 302 3.60 -1.61 0.50
N ALA A 303 4.12 -1.78 1.71
CA ALA A 303 5.00 -0.80 2.31
C ALA A 303 6.26 -0.63 1.44
N ASN A 304 6.73 0.60 1.30
CA ASN A 304 7.82 0.90 0.39
C ASN A 304 9.14 0.22 0.86
N ASP A 305 9.70 -0.62 -0.01
CA ASP A 305 11.08 -1.09 0.09
C ASP A 305 11.91 -0.33 -0.95
N ASN A 306 12.84 0.50 -0.49
CA ASN A 306 13.68 1.32 -1.36
C ASN A 306 14.62 0.48 -2.24
N ASN A 307 14.96 -0.73 -1.81
CA ASN A 307 15.83 -1.64 -2.54
C ASN A 307 15.09 -2.48 -3.59
N ALA A 308 13.77 -2.57 -3.51
CA ALA A 308 12.95 -3.24 -4.51
C ALA A 308 12.59 -2.29 -5.66
N SER A 309 12.78 -2.71 -6.89
CA SER A 309 12.33 -2.03 -8.10
C SER A 309 11.01 -2.60 -8.63
N HIS A 310 10.75 -3.88 -8.36
CA HIS A 310 9.59 -4.65 -8.80
C HIS A 310 9.13 -5.58 -7.68
N TYR A 311 7.99 -6.20 -7.87
CA TYR A 311 7.54 -7.35 -7.10
C TYR A 311 7.26 -8.53 -8.02
N LYS A 312 7.65 -9.73 -7.59
CA LYS A 312 7.19 -10.99 -8.17
C LYS A 312 5.88 -11.35 -7.49
N VAL A 313 4.82 -11.38 -8.27
CA VAL A 313 3.46 -11.61 -7.80
C VAL A 313 3.03 -13.01 -8.23
N TYR A 314 2.79 -13.87 -7.26
CA TYR A 314 2.31 -15.24 -7.43
C TYR A 314 0.81 -15.26 -7.19
N THR A 315 0.06 -15.82 -8.11
CA THR A 315 -1.41 -15.93 -8.01
C THR A 315 -1.86 -17.39 -8.10
N SER A 316 -2.92 -17.69 -7.35
CA SER A 316 -3.57 -19.01 -7.33
C SER A 316 -5.08 -18.82 -7.22
N THR A 317 -5.87 -19.80 -7.64
CA THR A 317 -7.33 -19.84 -7.44
C THR A 317 -7.75 -20.91 -6.41
N ASP A 318 -6.81 -21.72 -5.94
CA ASP A 318 -7.02 -22.75 -4.91
C ASP A 318 -6.21 -22.49 -3.62
N GLY A 319 -5.30 -21.50 -3.62
CA GLY A 319 -4.43 -21.15 -2.51
C GLY A 319 -3.20 -22.05 -2.35
N THR A 320 -3.11 -23.13 -3.09
CA THR A 320 -2.06 -24.16 -2.94
C THR A 320 -1.17 -24.28 -4.18
N THR A 321 -1.74 -24.19 -5.36
CA THR A 321 -1.04 -24.33 -6.65
C THR A 321 -0.78 -22.95 -7.26
N PHE A 322 0.49 -22.56 -7.35
CA PHE A 322 0.91 -21.27 -7.91
C PHE A 322 1.64 -21.45 -9.24
N GLY A 323 1.28 -20.63 -10.22
CA GLY A 323 1.99 -20.53 -11.50
C GLY A 323 3.31 -19.74 -11.38
N ALA A 324 3.96 -19.53 -12.52
CA ALA A 324 5.11 -18.63 -12.59
C ALA A 324 4.69 -17.20 -12.19
N PRO A 325 5.52 -16.46 -11.43
CA PRO A 325 5.15 -15.13 -10.97
C PRO A 325 5.13 -14.12 -12.11
N GLN A 326 4.21 -13.17 -12.03
CA GLN A 326 4.26 -11.95 -12.81
C GLN A 326 5.25 -10.98 -12.15
N THR A 327 6.16 -10.41 -12.95
CA THR A 327 7.04 -9.33 -12.45
C THR A 327 6.38 -7.99 -12.75
N ILE A 328 6.00 -7.26 -11.71
CA ILE A 328 5.28 -5.99 -11.80
C ILE A 328 6.12 -4.88 -11.15
N ILE A 329 6.24 -3.75 -11.84
CA ILE A 329 6.93 -2.58 -11.30
C ILE A 329 6.22 -2.06 -10.05
N LYS A 330 6.99 -1.69 -9.02
CA LYS A 330 6.43 -1.28 -7.71
C LYS A 330 5.45 -0.10 -7.75
N THR A 331 5.52 0.74 -8.78
CA THR A 331 4.64 1.90 -8.96
C THR A 331 3.29 1.58 -9.61
N ALA A 332 3.06 0.34 -10.06
CA ALA A 332 1.85 -0.05 -10.80
C ALA A 332 1.38 -1.47 -10.43
N LEU A 333 1.34 -1.76 -9.12
CA LEU A 333 0.98 -3.08 -8.57
C LEU A 333 -0.53 -3.33 -8.69
N THR A 334 -0.99 -3.70 -9.89
CA THR A 334 -2.39 -4.01 -10.17
C THR A 334 -2.49 -5.30 -10.99
N LEU A 335 -3.36 -6.20 -10.54
CA LEU A 335 -3.76 -7.40 -11.26
C LEU A 335 -5.03 -7.10 -12.07
N SER A 336 -4.99 -7.35 -13.36
CA SER A 336 -6.09 -7.17 -14.30
C SER A 336 -6.38 -8.46 -15.07
N SER A 337 -7.43 -8.45 -15.88
CA SER A 337 -7.88 -9.63 -16.66
C SER A 337 -8.24 -10.82 -15.78
N LEU A 338 -8.74 -10.55 -14.57
CA LEU A 338 -9.18 -11.54 -13.60
C LEU A 338 -10.62 -11.96 -13.88
N THR A 339 -10.96 -13.22 -13.54
CA THR A 339 -12.34 -13.71 -13.59
C THR A 339 -13.13 -13.07 -12.43
N PRO A 340 -14.22 -12.33 -12.72
CA PRO A 340 -15.03 -11.72 -11.68
C PRO A 340 -15.63 -12.76 -10.72
N ASN A 341 -15.74 -12.40 -9.45
CA ASN A 341 -16.27 -13.23 -8.37
C ASN A 341 -15.50 -14.54 -8.07
N GLN A 342 -14.32 -14.73 -8.65
CA GLN A 342 -13.38 -15.79 -8.31
C GLN A 342 -12.43 -15.31 -7.20
N ILE A 343 -12.15 -16.14 -6.19
CA ILE A 343 -11.08 -15.85 -5.22
C ILE A 343 -9.73 -15.94 -5.93
N TYR A 344 -8.89 -14.94 -5.72
CA TYR A 344 -7.47 -14.97 -6.08
C TYR A 344 -6.62 -14.89 -4.82
N PHE A 345 -5.86 -15.94 -4.58
CA PHE A 345 -4.86 -16.02 -3.54
C PHE A 345 -3.54 -15.47 -4.08
N VAL A 346 -2.89 -14.61 -3.30
CA VAL A 346 -1.73 -13.83 -3.75
C VAL A 346 -0.65 -13.85 -2.69
N LYS A 347 0.58 -14.17 -3.08
CA LYS A 347 1.79 -13.90 -2.31
C LYS A 347 2.78 -13.13 -3.16
N ILE A 348 3.61 -12.30 -2.54
CA ILE A 348 4.53 -11.42 -3.24
C ILE A 348 5.96 -11.62 -2.72
N ALA A 349 6.93 -11.33 -3.58
CA ALA A 349 8.33 -11.23 -3.18
C ALA A 349 8.90 -9.93 -3.75
N ALA A 350 9.65 -9.20 -2.95
CA ALA A 350 10.39 -8.03 -3.42
C ALA A 350 11.45 -8.46 -4.45
N PHE A 351 11.59 -7.69 -5.51
CA PHE A 351 12.54 -7.99 -6.59
C PHE A 351 13.34 -6.76 -7.00
N ASN A 352 14.65 -6.88 -6.95
CA ASN A 352 15.55 -5.90 -7.55
C ASN A 352 15.98 -6.39 -8.92
N GLN A 353 15.48 -5.75 -9.97
CA GLN A 353 15.75 -6.17 -11.34
C GLN A 353 17.21 -5.95 -11.74
N THR A 354 17.85 -4.88 -11.25
CA THR A 354 19.24 -4.55 -11.57
C THR A 354 20.21 -5.61 -11.03
N ASN A 355 20.01 -6.04 -9.80
CA ASN A 355 20.86 -7.02 -9.14
C ASN A 355 20.34 -8.47 -9.32
N ASN A 356 19.17 -8.67 -9.93
CA ASN A 356 18.47 -9.95 -10.07
C ASN A 356 18.30 -10.69 -8.73
N ILE A 357 17.97 -9.94 -7.67
CA ILE A 357 17.75 -10.48 -6.33
C ILE A 357 16.28 -10.49 -5.99
N THR A 358 15.81 -11.58 -5.40
CA THR A 358 14.43 -11.77 -4.97
C THR A 358 14.42 -12.11 -3.47
N SER A 359 13.53 -11.50 -2.70
CA SER A 359 13.30 -11.86 -1.29
C SER A 359 12.61 -13.22 -1.14
N SER A 360 12.45 -13.68 0.08
CA SER A 360 11.43 -14.67 0.41
C SER A 360 10.04 -14.13 0.07
N THR A 361 9.07 -15.04 -0.12
CA THR A 361 7.67 -14.66 -0.35
C THR A 361 7.02 -14.23 0.97
N SER A 362 6.08 -13.28 0.86
CA SER A 362 5.17 -12.92 1.93
C SER A 362 4.31 -14.10 2.41
N GLU A 363 3.57 -13.92 3.46
CA GLU A 363 2.38 -14.71 3.78
C GLU A 363 1.38 -14.71 2.62
N LEU A 364 0.35 -15.56 2.72
CA LEU A 364 -0.71 -15.63 1.71
C LEU A 364 -1.86 -14.70 2.09
N LEU A 365 -2.23 -13.82 1.16
CA LEU A 365 -3.46 -13.04 1.22
C LEU A 365 -4.37 -13.38 0.04
N ALA A 366 -5.61 -12.89 0.06
CA ALA A 366 -6.56 -13.14 -1.01
C ALA A 366 -7.55 -11.98 -1.18
N ALA A 367 -8.15 -11.88 -2.37
CA ALA A 367 -9.29 -11.00 -2.61
C ALA A 367 -10.16 -11.53 -3.75
N VAL A 368 -11.37 -10.99 -3.84
CA VAL A 368 -12.32 -11.33 -4.90
C VAL A 368 -12.52 -10.13 -5.81
N PRO A 369 -12.06 -10.15 -7.07
CA PRO A 369 -12.33 -9.08 -8.02
C PRO A 369 -13.82 -9.03 -8.36
N CYS A 370 -14.44 -7.87 -8.22
CA CYS A 370 -15.82 -7.63 -8.59
C CYS A 370 -16.04 -6.18 -9.01
N SER A 371 -17.25 -5.88 -9.53
CA SER A 371 -17.59 -4.56 -10.08
C SER A 371 -18.06 -3.55 -9.04
N TRP A 372 -18.03 -3.91 -7.75
CA TRP A 372 -18.41 -3.04 -6.62
C TRP A 372 -17.35 -3.11 -5.51
N GLN A 373 -17.39 -2.16 -4.58
CA GLN A 373 -16.49 -2.15 -3.43
C GLN A 373 -16.87 -3.25 -2.43
N ASP A 374 -15.87 -3.91 -1.85
CA ASP A 374 -16.09 -4.89 -0.79
C ASP A 374 -16.52 -4.22 0.51
N SER A 375 -17.33 -4.96 1.27
CA SER A 375 -17.72 -4.57 2.63
C SER A 375 -16.91 -5.28 3.71
N ILE A 376 -16.11 -6.28 3.34
CA ILE A 376 -15.38 -7.16 4.27
C ILE A 376 -13.88 -7.09 3.99
N LEU A 377 -13.10 -6.96 5.08
CA LEU A 377 -11.64 -7.10 5.09
C LEU A 377 -11.27 -8.30 5.97
N ILE A 378 -10.48 -9.23 5.44
CA ILE A 378 -9.78 -10.22 6.26
C ILE A 378 -8.43 -9.60 6.65
N VAL A 379 -8.08 -9.67 7.93
CA VAL A 379 -6.75 -9.29 8.44
C VAL A 379 -6.08 -10.54 8.98
N ASN A 380 -4.93 -10.90 8.40
CA ASN A 380 -4.09 -11.95 8.99
C ASN A 380 -3.20 -11.31 10.05
N GLY A 381 -3.40 -11.73 11.29
CA GLY A 381 -2.64 -11.28 12.46
C GLY A 381 -2.02 -12.47 13.22
N PHE A 382 -1.91 -13.64 12.57
CA PHE A 382 -1.25 -14.78 13.13
C PHE A 382 0.21 -14.86 12.70
N ASP A 383 1.10 -14.12 13.37
CA ASP A 383 2.51 -13.96 13.04
C ASP A 383 3.42 -14.95 13.76
N ARG A 384 2.99 -15.45 14.92
CA ARG A 384 3.80 -16.33 15.76
C ARG A 384 4.25 -17.56 14.99
N ALA A 385 5.56 -17.75 14.90
CA ALA A 385 6.19 -18.97 14.34
C ALA A 385 6.00 -20.16 15.27
N SER A 386 4.77 -20.63 15.41
CA SER A 386 4.39 -21.81 16.19
C SER A 386 4.20 -23.02 15.31
N THR A 387 4.24 -24.23 15.91
CA THR A 387 3.96 -25.47 15.17
C THR A 387 2.56 -25.40 14.54
N GLY A 388 2.50 -25.53 13.22
CA GLY A 388 1.28 -25.55 12.43
C GLY A 388 0.86 -24.20 11.86
N ASN A 389 1.55 -23.08 12.14
CA ASN A 389 1.31 -21.85 11.41
C ASN A 389 1.88 -21.98 9.99
N THR A 390 1.00 -22.05 9.01
CA THR A 390 1.32 -22.16 7.58
C THR A 390 1.22 -20.81 6.85
N TYR A 391 0.84 -19.73 7.57
CA TYR A 391 0.70 -18.37 7.05
C TYR A 391 -0.25 -18.24 5.85
N ASP A 392 -1.28 -19.10 5.77
CA ASP A 392 -2.21 -19.17 4.65
C ASP A 392 -3.69 -19.36 5.06
N PHE A 393 -4.03 -19.13 6.34
CA PHE A 393 -5.38 -19.32 6.87
C PHE A 393 -6.44 -18.41 6.27
N VAL A 394 -6.05 -17.42 5.48
CA VAL A 394 -6.95 -16.69 4.60
C VAL A 394 -7.73 -17.63 3.64
N ILE A 395 -7.23 -18.85 3.42
CA ILE A 395 -7.93 -19.89 2.62
C ILE A 395 -9.23 -20.29 3.32
N GLU A 396 -9.16 -20.64 4.61
CA GLU A 396 -10.30 -21.10 5.39
C GLU A 396 -11.33 -19.99 5.57
N HIS A 397 -10.89 -18.80 5.96
CA HIS A 397 -11.73 -17.63 6.18
C HIS A 397 -12.35 -17.14 4.87
N GLY A 398 -11.54 -16.93 3.83
CA GLY A 398 -11.98 -16.45 2.52
C GLY A 398 -12.97 -17.39 1.84
N ASN A 399 -12.74 -18.71 1.90
CA ASN A 399 -13.68 -19.69 1.37
C ASN A 399 -15.01 -19.65 2.12
N ALA A 400 -14.99 -19.52 3.44
CA ALA A 400 -16.21 -19.45 4.26
C ALA A 400 -17.01 -18.16 3.96
N ILE A 401 -16.36 -17.00 3.87
CA ILE A 401 -16.99 -15.74 3.45
C ILE A 401 -17.58 -15.86 2.05
N LYS A 402 -16.84 -16.47 1.13
CA LYS A 402 -17.32 -16.65 -0.25
C LYS A 402 -18.51 -17.59 -0.32
N ASN A 403 -18.54 -18.68 0.45
CA ASN A 403 -19.67 -19.60 0.55
C ASN A 403 -20.91 -18.92 1.14
N ALA A 404 -20.75 -17.94 2.04
CA ALA A 404 -21.83 -17.10 2.55
C ALA A 404 -22.34 -16.05 1.52
N GLY A 405 -21.76 -15.98 0.32
CA GLY A 405 -22.20 -15.10 -0.76
C GLY A 405 -21.55 -13.71 -0.77
N TYR A 406 -20.55 -13.48 0.06
CA TYR A 406 -19.85 -12.19 0.13
C TYR A 406 -18.53 -12.21 -0.61
N ASN A 407 -18.02 -11.02 -0.94
CA ASN A 407 -16.68 -10.78 -1.45
C ASN A 407 -15.87 -10.04 -0.39
N PHE A 408 -14.55 -10.11 -0.51
CA PHE A 408 -13.62 -9.56 0.48
C PHE A 408 -12.31 -9.11 -0.15
N SER A 409 -11.64 -8.22 0.55
CA SER A 409 -10.22 -7.86 0.42
C SER A 409 -9.46 -8.41 1.62
N SER A 410 -8.13 -8.45 1.59
CA SER A 410 -7.34 -8.87 2.75
C SER A 410 -6.07 -8.04 2.94
N ALA A 411 -5.56 -8.06 4.18
CA ALA A 411 -4.36 -7.35 4.59
C ALA A 411 -3.60 -8.13 5.66
N SER A 412 -2.29 -7.90 5.78
CA SER A 412 -1.55 -8.24 6.98
C SER A 412 -1.89 -7.24 8.11
N ASN A 413 -1.68 -7.62 9.37
CA ASN A 413 -1.85 -6.73 10.52
C ASN A 413 -0.87 -5.55 10.47
N GLU A 414 0.37 -5.72 9.97
CA GLU A 414 1.32 -4.61 9.80
C GLU A 414 0.82 -3.59 8.77
N ALA A 415 0.05 -3.99 7.78
CA ALA A 415 -0.57 -3.04 6.86
C ALA A 415 -1.62 -2.16 7.55
N ILE A 416 -2.29 -2.68 8.59
CA ILE A 416 -3.18 -1.92 9.46
C ILE A 416 -2.37 -1.01 10.38
N ALA A 417 -1.36 -1.57 11.06
CA ALA A 417 -0.52 -0.83 12.00
C ALA A 417 0.18 0.35 11.32
N THR A 418 0.75 0.16 10.13
CA THR A 418 1.41 1.23 9.35
C THR A 418 0.45 2.21 8.69
N GLY A 419 -0.85 1.91 8.66
CA GLY A 419 -1.85 2.74 7.99
C GLY A 419 -1.87 2.61 6.47
N LEU A 420 -1.25 1.57 5.92
CA LEU A 420 -1.27 1.26 4.50
C LEU A 420 -2.70 0.99 4.00
N ILE A 421 -3.53 0.39 4.84
CA ILE A 421 -4.96 0.21 4.63
C ILE A 421 -5.74 0.66 5.87
N ASN A 422 -6.95 1.20 5.66
CA ASN A 422 -7.76 1.74 6.74
C ASN A 422 -8.99 0.85 6.99
N LEU A 423 -9.17 0.36 8.21
CA LEU A 423 -10.32 -0.46 8.61
C LEU A 423 -11.66 0.23 8.33
N ASN A 424 -11.74 1.55 8.50
CA ASN A 424 -12.97 2.32 8.31
C ASN A 424 -13.49 2.36 6.86
N THR A 425 -12.73 1.86 5.89
CA THR A 425 -13.20 1.68 4.51
C THR A 425 -14.05 0.43 4.32
N TYR A 426 -14.10 -0.44 5.33
CA TYR A 426 -14.84 -1.70 5.34
C TYR A 426 -15.91 -1.69 6.44
N LYS A 427 -17.04 -2.33 6.18
CA LYS A 427 -18.11 -2.41 7.17
C LYS A 427 -17.86 -3.54 8.18
N ALA A 428 -17.25 -4.63 7.76
CA ALA A 428 -16.87 -5.76 8.60
C ALA A 428 -15.38 -6.08 8.44
N VAL A 429 -14.77 -6.49 9.54
CA VAL A 429 -13.39 -6.97 9.61
C VAL A 429 -13.40 -8.35 10.25
N ASP A 430 -12.73 -9.29 9.60
CA ASP A 430 -12.45 -10.64 10.08
C ASP A 430 -10.95 -10.71 10.42
N TRP A 431 -10.62 -10.78 11.71
CA TRP A 431 -9.23 -10.73 12.21
C TRP A 431 -8.79 -12.10 12.71
N ILE A 432 -7.86 -12.72 12.00
CA ILE A 432 -7.28 -14.02 12.29
C ILE A 432 -6.18 -13.82 13.35
N SER A 433 -6.36 -14.42 14.55
CA SER A 433 -5.33 -14.40 15.60
C SER A 433 -4.72 -15.78 15.85
N GLY A 434 -5.36 -16.86 15.39
CA GLY A 434 -4.82 -18.20 15.47
C GLY A 434 -4.36 -18.62 16.88
N LYS A 435 -3.08 -18.95 17.01
CA LYS A 435 -2.37 -19.20 18.28
C LYS A 435 -1.44 -18.05 18.66
N GLU A 436 -1.76 -16.83 18.24
CA GLU A 436 -1.05 -15.64 18.66
C GLU A 436 -1.15 -15.46 20.17
N SER A 437 -0.06 -15.04 20.82
CA SER A 437 0.03 -14.90 22.26
C SER A 437 1.13 -13.90 22.63
N THR A 438 1.53 -13.85 23.89
CA THR A 438 2.55 -12.93 24.45
C THR A 438 3.87 -12.86 23.68
N ALA A 439 4.22 -13.85 22.85
CA ALA A 439 5.47 -13.87 22.11
C ALA A 439 5.54 -12.81 21.00
N ASN A 440 4.39 -12.54 20.36
CA ASN A 440 4.28 -11.58 19.23
C ASN A 440 3.22 -10.51 19.47
N GLU A 441 2.57 -10.51 20.65
CA GLU A 441 1.43 -9.64 21.02
C GLU A 441 0.21 -9.85 20.12
N THR A 442 -0.84 -10.50 20.62
CA THR A 442 -2.09 -10.78 19.87
C THR A 442 -2.69 -9.52 19.23
N PHE A 443 -2.59 -8.39 19.91
CA PHE A 443 -2.88 -7.06 19.40
C PHE A 443 -1.87 -6.07 20.01
N SER A 444 -0.97 -5.56 19.21
CA SER A 444 -0.09 -4.47 19.63
C SER A 444 -0.89 -3.23 20.02
N THR A 445 -0.30 -2.33 20.81
CA THR A 445 -0.95 -1.08 21.22
C THR A 445 -1.46 -0.25 20.02
N THR A 446 -0.76 -0.31 18.87
CA THR A 446 -1.17 0.36 17.65
C THR A 446 -2.43 -0.29 17.06
N GLU A 447 -2.49 -1.59 16.99
CA GLU A 447 -3.64 -2.35 16.48
C GLU A 447 -4.85 -2.19 17.39
N GLN A 448 -4.66 -2.26 18.72
CA GLN A 448 -5.70 -1.95 19.71
C GLN A 448 -6.32 -0.58 19.46
N THR A 449 -5.50 0.43 19.17
CA THR A 449 -5.98 1.77 18.83
C THR A 449 -6.81 1.76 17.54
N LYS A 450 -6.31 1.11 16.48
CA LYS A 450 -7.01 1.02 15.18
C LYS A 450 -8.35 0.29 15.30
N VAL A 451 -8.38 -0.84 16.00
CA VAL A 451 -9.60 -1.63 16.23
C VAL A 451 -10.59 -0.87 17.10
N SER A 452 -10.11 -0.24 18.18
CA SER A 452 -10.96 0.60 19.05
C SER A 452 -11.63 1.74 18.27
N ASP A 453 -10.85 2.46 17.47
CA ASP A 453 -11.36 3.58 16.66
C ASP A 453 -12.34 3.13 15.58
N TYR A 454 -12.13 1.96 15.00
CA TYR A 454 -13.03 1.34 14.05
C TYR A 454 -14.38 0.96 14.71
N LEU A 455 -14.35 0.32 15.87
CA LEU A 455 -15.55 -0.06 16.61
C LEU A 455 -16.34 1.15 17.12
N LYS A 456 -15.66 2.22 17.59
CA LYS A 456 -16.28 3.50 17.98
C LYS A 456 -17.07 4.15 16.83
N GLN A 457 -16.66 3.93 15.59
CA GLN A 457 -17.32 4.46 14.39
C GLN A 457 -18.40 3.53 13.84
N GLY A 458 -18.73 2.45 14.56
CA GLY A 458 -19.79 1.52 14.21
C GLY A 458 -19.36 0.42 13.26
N GLY A 459 -18.09 0.07 13.25
CA GLY A 459 -17.55 -1.08 12.54
C GLY A 459 -18.07 -2.41 13.10
N TYR A 460 -18.01 -3.47 12.30
CA TYR A 460 -18.37 -4.84 12.70
C TYR A 460 -17.09 -5.67 12.73
N PHE A 461 -16.81 -6.31 13.84
CA PHE A 461 -15.53 -6.98 14.08
C PHE A 461 -15.74 -8.44 14.49
N PHE A 462 -15.17 -9.34 13.73
CA PHE A 462 -15.03 -10.74 14.06
C PHE A 462 -13.57 -11.03 14.34
N THR A 463 -13.26 -11.68 15.45
CA THR A 463 -11.91 -12.18 15.75
C THR A 463 -11.99 -13.56 16.39
N SER A 464 -10.98 -14.39 16.12
CA SER A 464 -10.87 -15.73 16.66
C SER A 464 -9.42 -16.10 16.95
N GLY A 465 -9.17 -16.71 18.09
CA GLY A 465 -7.83 -17.13 18.50
C GLY A 465 -7.86 -17.78 19.87
N SER A 466 -6.90 -18.66 20.16
CA SER A 466 -6.91 -19.48 21.39
C SER A 466 -6.40 -18.77 22.62
N GLU A 467 -5.48 -17.80 22.48
CA GLU A 467 -4.75 -17.20 23.61
C GLU A 467 -4.91 -15.67 23.71
N ILE A 468 -5.95 -15.10 23.10
CA ILE A 468 -6.19 -13.65 23.12
C ILE A 468 -6.44 -13.13 24.54
N GLY A 469 -7.21 -13.89 25.35
CA GLY A 469 -7.49 -13.54 26.74
C GLY A 469 -6.31 -13.74 27.66
N TRP A 470 -5.53 -14.80 27.44
CA TRP A 470 -4.30 -15.03 28.17
C TRP A 470 -3.34 -13.85 27.98
N ASP A 471 -3.09 -13.45 26.74
CA ASP A 471 -2.16 -12.36 26.41
C ASP A 471 -2.67 -11.02 26.93
N LEU A 472 -3.88 -10.61 26.58
CA LEU A 472 -4.35 -9.24 26.81
C LEU A 472 -4.93 -9.01 28.23
N ASP A 473 -5.55 -10.01 28.83
CA ASP A 473 -6.20 -9.85 30.14
C ASP A 473 -5.39 -10.47 31.28
N GLN A 474 -4.91 -11.72 31.12
CA GLN A 474 -4.16 -12.37 32.21
C GLN A 474 -2.74 -11.81 32.34
N ALA A 475 -1.97 -11.79 31.24
CA ALA A 475 -0.59 -11.35 31.19
C ALA A 475 -0.43 -9.85 30.86
N GLY A 476 -1.46 -9.25 30.27
CA GLY A 476 -1.41 -7.92 29.69
C GLY A 476 -1.29 -6.77 30.69
N SER A 477 -0.88 -5.61 30.17
CA SER A 477 -0.83 -4.33 30.88
C SER A 477 -2.24 -3.83 31.22
N ALA A 478 -2.35 -2.74 31.97
CA ALA A 478 -3.64 -2.10 32.23
C ALA A 478 -4.33 -1.60 30.95
N GLY A 479 -3.53 -1.21 29.91
CA GLY A 479 -4.03 -0.81 28.59
C GLY A 479 -4.64 -2.00 27.84
N ASP A 480 -3.95 -3.11 27.80
CA ASP A 480 -4.38 -4.35 27.14
C ASP A 480 -5.66 -4.87 27.77
N LYS A 481 -5.73 -4.93 29.10
CA LYS A 481 -6.93 -5.28 29.87
C LYS A 481 -8.11 -4.36 29.54
N ALA A 482 -7.86 -3.06 29.47
CA ALA A 482 -8.90 -2.10 29.12
C ALA A 482 -9.40 -2.29 27.69
N PHE A 483 -8.54 -2.61 26.72
CA PHE A 483 -8.92 -2.96 25.35
C PHE A 483 -9.74 -4.24 25.34
N TYR A 484 -9.25 -5.31 25.94
CA TYR A 484 -9.89 -6.61 25.97
C TYR A 484 -11.30 -6.52 26.57
N ASN A 485 -11.42 -5.92 27.76
CA ASN A 485 -12.72 -5.87 28.46
C ASN A 485 -13.70 -4.90 27.76
N ASN A 486 -13.24 -3.80 27.22
CA ASN A 486 -14.14 -2.77 26.68
C ASN A 486 -14.47 -2.94 25.20
N TYR A 487 -13.56 -3.52 24.42
CA TYR A 487 -13.71 -3.65 22.97
C TYR A 487 -13.86 -5.09 22.52
N LEU A 488 -13.18 -6.08 23.11
CA LEU A 488 -13.45 -7.50 22.86
C LEU A 488 -14.55 -8.05 23.78
N LYS A 489 -15.00 -7.25 24.76
CA LYS A 489 -16.20 -7.50 25.57
C LYS A 489 -16.16 -8.81 26.38
N ALA A 490 -14.98 -9.20 26.78
CA ALA A 490 -14.75 -10.44 27.54
C ALA A 490 -13.83 -10.17 28.73
N THR A 491 -13.81 -11.09 29.68
CA THR A 491 -12.77 -11.25 30.70
C THR A 491 -12.22 -12.66 30.62
N TYR A 492 -10.93 -12.80 30.83
CA TYR A 492 -10.26 -14.10 30.90
C TYR A 492 -10.63 -14.82 32.18
N VAL A 493 -10.87 -16.14 32.11
CA VAL A 493 -11.22 -17.00 33.26
C VAL A 493 -10.13 -18.02 33.54
N MET A 494 -9.73 -18.81 32.53
CA MET A 494 -8.69 -19.83 32.65
C MET A 494 -8.10 -20.22 31.30
N ASP A 495 -6.90 -20.76 31.35
CA ASP A 495 -6.14 -21.28 30.22
C ASP A 495 -6.55 -22.72 29.92
N ALA A 496 -7.44 -22.90 28.98
CA ALA A 496 -8.21 -24.09 28.66
C ALA A 496 -9.21 -24.53 29.78
N PRO A 497 -10.33 -25.19 29.41
CA PRO A 497 -11.28 -25.69 30.38
C PRO A 497 -10.62 -26.61 31.43
N ASN A 498 -10.93 -26.37 32.71
CA ASN A 498 -10.32 -27.02 33.87
C ASN A 498 -8.77 -26.84 33.97
N ASN A 499 -8.17 -25.86 33.30
CA ASN A 499 -6.71 -25.68 33.12
C ASN A 499 -6.02 -26.97 32.60
N GLN A 500 -6.67 -27.66 31.66
CA GLN A 500 -6.17 -28.90 31.07
C GLN A 500 -5.94 -28.74 29.57
N ALA A 501 -4.70 -28.54 29.20
CA ALA A 501 -4.27 -28.42 27.79
C ALA A 501 -4.54 -29.72 27.00
N SER A 502 -4.78 -29.54 25.70
CA SER A 502 -4.87 -30.64 24.72
C SER A 502 -5.96 -31.70 25.03
N ILE A 503 -7.08 -31.30 25.62
CA ILE A 503 -8.20 -32.17 25.94
C ILE A 503 -9.50 -31.70 25.31
N TRP A 504 -9.75 -30.40 25.26
CA TRP A 504 -11.03 -29.83 24.90
C TRP A 504 -11.03 -29.27 23.48
N TYR A 505 -11.62 -30.01 22.55
CA TYR A 505 -11.63 -29.67 21.11
C TYR A 505 -13.04 -29.48 20.57
N SER A 506 -14.00 -29.16 21.42
CA SER A 506 -15.38 -28.93 20.98
C SER A 506 -16.13 -27.96 21.89
N CYS A 507 -17.07 -27.27 21.30
CA CYS A 507 -18.01 -26.40 21.99
C CYS A 507 -19.43 -26.60 21.45
N THR A 508 -20.44 -26.25 22.26
CA THR A 508 -21.86 -26.29 21.91
C THR A 508 -22.35 -24.87 21.71
N GLU A 509 -23.05 -24.62 20.62
CA GLU A 509 -23.66 -23.33 20.31
C GLU A 509 -24.80 -23.00 21.30
N GLU A 510 -24.90 -21.72 21.71
CA GLU A 510 -26.04 -21.24 22.49
C GLU A 510 -27.30 -21.19 21.60
N ALA A 511 -28.33 -21.90 21.98
CA ALA A 511 -29.53 -22.10 21.17
C ALA A 511 -30.30 -20.78 20.91
N SER A 512 -30.15 -19.78 21.77
CA SER A 512 -30.73 -18.43 21.62
C SER A 512 -29.76 -17.40 21.06
N GLY A 513 -28.52 -17.81 20.78
CA GLY A 513 -27.44 -16.96 20.27
C GLY A 513 -27.48 -16.73 18.75
N ILE A 514 -26.42 -16.15 18.24
CA ILE A 514 -26.30 -15.83 16.78
C ILE A 514 -26.15 -17.11 15.95
N PHE A 515 -25.61 -18.19 16.51
CA PHE A 515 -25.44 -19.49 15.86
C PHE A 515 -26.69 -20.35 15.89
N ASN A 516 -27.55 -20.16 16.87
CA ASN A 516 -28.97 -20.61 17.10
C ASN A 516 -29.34 -22.04 16.77
N SER A 517 -28.41 -22.97 16.66
CA SER A 517 -28.71 -24.35 16.28
C SER A 517 -28.53 -25.34 17.43
N GLY A 518 -27.78 -25.00 18.47
CA GLY A 518 -27.42 -25.90 19.57
C GLY A 518 -26.53 -27.07 19.14
N ASN A 519 -25.89 -26.96 17.97
CA ASN A 519 -24.98 -27.97 17.45
C ASN A 519 -23.67 -27.99 18.24
N THR A 520 -22.98 -29.11 18.18
CA THR A 520 -21.60 -29.23 18.64
C THR A 520 -20.66 -28.90 17.49
N ILE A 521 -19.79 -27.91 17.69
CA ILE A 521 -18.71 -27.56 16.82
C ILE A 521 -17.44 -28.21 17.31
N THR A 522 -16.63 -28.74 16.39
CA THR A 522 -15.36 -29.40 16.70
C THR A 522 -14.22 -28.63 16.02
N PHE A 523 -13.11 -28.40 16.70
CA PHE A 523 -11.90 -27.77 16.18
C PHE A 523 -10.69 -28.69 16.33
N ASP A 524 -9.61 -28.40 15.60
CA ASP A 524 -8.55 -29.36 15.32
C ASP A 524 -7.63 -29.62 16.54
N ASN A 525 -7.26 -30.85 16.72
CA ASN A 525 -6.21 -31.31 17.62
C ASN A 525 -4.87 -31.54 16.89
N GLY A 526 -4.73 -31.04 15.69
CA GLY A 526 -3.56 -31.20 14.81
C GLY A 526 -3.62 -32.40 13.88
N SER A 527 -4.78 -33.07 13.78
CA SER A 527 -4.94 -34.27 12.93
C SER A 527 -5.95 -34.10 11.78
N ASN A 528 -6.56 -32.91 11.65
CA ASN A 528 -7.64 -32.66 10.70
C ASN A 528 -7.29 -31.56 9.68
N GLY A 529 -6.00 -31.28 9.48
CA GLY A 529 -5.50 -30.45 8.38
C GLY A 529 -5.02 -29.05 8.75
N THR A 530 -5.18 -28.65 10.03
CA THR A 530 -4.62 -27.39 10.54
C THR A 530 -3.62 -27.68 11.68
N TYR A 531 -3.82 -27.13 12.84
CA TYR A 531 -2.91 -27.30 13.98
C TYR A 531 -3.64 -27.63 15.26
N ASN A 532 -2.89 -28.10 16.28
CA ASN A 532 -3.42 -28.43 17.59
C ASN A 532 -3.81 -27.13 18.35
N VAL A 533 -5.09 -27.01 18.70
CA VAL A 533 -5.63 -25.97 19.61
C VAL A 533 -5.52 -26.49 21.04
N ASP A 534 -4.32 -26.41 21.60
CA ASP A 534 -3.97 -27.01 22.87
C ASP A 534 -4.41 -26.21 24.11
N TYR A 535 -4.52 -24.87 23.98
CA TYR A 535 -4.88 -23.94 25.04
C TYR A 535 -5.98 -22.95 24.59
N PRO A 536 -7.23 -23.40 24.41
CA PRO A 536 -8.31 -22.45 24.09
C PRO A 536 -8.81 -21.76 25.36
N ASP A 537 -8.71 -20.43 25.42
CA ASP A 537 -9.12 -19.62 26.58
C ASP A 537 -10.59 -19.85 26.99
N VAL A 538 -10.89 -19.87 28.27
CA VAL A 538 -12.25 -19.77 28.80
C VAL A 538 -12.55 -18.32 29.15
N LEU A 539 -13.70 -17.85 28.70
CA LEU A 539 -14.15 -16.47 28.83
C LEU A 539 -15.26 -16.28 29.87
N ALA A 540 -15.44 -15.03 30.31
CA ALA A 540 -16.70 -14.57 30.86
C ALA A 540 -17.16 -13.33 30.11
N CYS A 541 -18.48 -13.12 30.00
CA CYS A 541 -19.05 -11.93 29.38
C CYS A 541 -18.70 -10.67 30.14
N ALA A 542 -18.38 -9.59 29.41
CA ALA A 542 -18.07 -8.28 29.97
C ALA A 542 -18.80 -7.16 29.22
N ASN A 543 -19.14 -6.09 29.92
CA ASN A 543 -19.61 -4.83 29.36
C ASN A 543 -20.75 -4.99 28.32
N GLY A 544 -21.71 -5.91 28.63
CA GLY A 544 -22.94 -6.09 27.86
C GLY A 544 -22.89 -7.09 26.72
N SER A 545 -21.84 -7.91 26.64
CA SER A 545 -21.80 -9.03 25.71
C SER A 545 -22.72 -10.20 26.15
N SER A 546 -23.07 -11.04 25.19
CA SER A 546 -23.84 -12.28 25.39
C SER A 546 -22.97 -13.49 25.06
N PRO A 547 -23.14 -14.62 25.79
CA PRO A 547 -22.45 -15.84 25.44
C PRO A 547 -23.06 -16.47 24.18
N GLU A 548 -22.21 -17.01 23.32
CA GLU A 548 -22.61 -17.62 22.04
C GLU A 548 -22.24 -19.10 21.94
N MET A 549 -21.24 -19.54 22.70
CA MET A 549 -20.76 -20.92 22.73
C MET A 549 -20.19 -21.25 24.08
N TYR A 550 -20.33 -22.55 24.42
CA TYR A 550 -19.76 -23.11 25.64
C TYR A 550 -18.92 -24.36 25.30
N TYR A 551 -17.76 -24.50 25.92
CA TYR A 551 -17.00 -25.74 25.81
C TYR A 551 -17.81 -26.94 26.32
N THR A 552 -17.61 -28.09 25.68
CA THR A 552 -18.30 -29.32 26.10
C THR A 552 -17.87 -29.85 27.48
N SER A 553 -16.85 -29.19 28.08
CA SER A 553 -16.42 -29.45 29.46
C SER A 553 -17.46 -29.05 30.50
N SER A 554 -18.13 -27.90 30.29
CA SER A 554 -19.09 -27.33 31.23
C SER A 554 -19.99 -26.33 30.54
N ALA A 555 -21.27 -26.30 30.89
CA ALA A 555 -22.21 -25.26 30.43
C ALA A 555 -21.90 -23.85 30.96
N SER A 556 -20.86 -23.66 31.77
CA SER A 556 -20.39 -22.36 32.26
C SER A 556 -19.11 -21.89 31.60
N ASP A 557 -18.40 -22.77 30.87
CA ASP A 557 -17.12 -22.47 30.24
C ASP A 557 -17.35 -21.83 28.88
N ILE A 558 -17.45 -20.51 28.85
CA ILE A 558 -17.77 -19.74 27.61
C ILE A 558 -16.59 -19.81 26.64
N ALA A 559 -16.88 -20.20 25.40
CA ALA A 559 -15.94 -20.29 24.27
C ALA A 559 -16.08 -19.17 23.25
N GLY A 560 -17.12 -18.34 23.34
CA GLY A 560 -17.35 -17.22 22.44
C GLY A 560 -18.43 -16.28 22.92
N VAL A 561 -18.29 -15.02 22.56
CA VAL A 561 -19.21 -13.94 22.93
C VAL A 561 -19.58 -13.07 21.74
N SER A 562 -20.77 -12.44 21.79
CA SER A 562 -21.15 -11.38 20.86
C SER A 562 -21.57 -10.09 21.57
N PHE A 563 -21.55 -8.99 20.84
CA PHE A 563 -22.03 -7.70 21.31
C PHE A 563 -22.59 -6.87 20.14
N SER A 564 -23.70 -6.18 20.38
CA SER A 564 -24.26 -5.18 19.48
C SER A 564 -24.64 -3.94 20.27
N GLY A 565 -24.05 -2.82 19.96
CA GLY A 565 -24.33 -1.58 20.67
C GLY A 565 -23.22 -0.54 20.49
N MET A 566 -23.28 0.50 21.31
CA MET A 566 -22.29 1.57 21.30
C MET A 566 -21.06 1.17 22.14
N PHE A 567 -19.89 1.20 21.55
CA PHE A 567 -18.64 1.00 22.26
C PHE A 567 -18.25 2.24 23.08
N PRO A 568 -17.39 2.12 24.10
CA PRO A 568 -16.96 3.30 24.92
C PRO A 568 -16.45 4.43 24.04
N SER A 569 -16.97 5.64 24.29
CA SER A 569 -16.67 6.85 23.49
C SER A 569 -17.02 6.74 21.98
N GLY A 570 -17.87 5.80 21.63
CA GLY A 570 -18.31 5.60 20.24
C GLY A 570 -19.33 6.62 19.79
N THR A 571 -19.48 6.79 18.48
CA THR A 571 -20.44 7.68 17.84
C THR A 571 -21.55 6.92 17.10
N ALA A 572 -21.39 5.62 16.92
CA ALA A 572 -22.34 4.75 16.24
C ALA A 572 -22.32 3.34 16.85
N ASN A 573 -23.41 2.60 16.66
CA ASN A 573 -23.50 1.21 17.10
C ASN A 573 -22.63 0.32 16.21
N GLY A 574 -21.72 -0.41 16.83
CA GLY A 574 -20.91 -1.46 16.21
C GLY A 574 -21.38 -2.85 16.61
N LYS A 575 -20.74 -3.87 16.04
CA LYS A 575 -20.98 -5.28 16.38
C LYS A 575 -19.66 -6.00 16.58
N LEU A 576 -19.66 -6.99 17.47
CA LEU A 576 -18.53 -7.86 17.76
C LEU A 576 -19.01 -9.32 17.78
N VAL A 577 -18.18 -10.19 17.25
CA VAL A 577 -18.16 -11.64 17.55
C VAL A 577 -16.73 -12.00 17.89
N TYR A 578 -16.51 -12.61 19.04
CA TYR A 578 -15.20 -13.08 19.48
C TYR A 578 -15.28 -14.55 19.90
N LEU A 579 -14.42 -15.38 19.29
CA LEU A 579 -14.27 -16.81 19.61
C LEU A 579 -12.92 -17.04 20.27
N ALA A 580 -12.90 -17.72 21.40
CA ALA A 580 -11.69 -18.09 22.14
C ALA A 580 -11.02 -19.37 21.63
N PHE A 581 -11.30 -19.74 20.41
CA PHE A 581 -10.62 -20.77 19.63
C PHE A 581 -10.50 -20.31 18.18
N PRO A 582 -9.46 -20.73 17.45
CA PRO A 582 -9.24 -20.29 16.07
C PRO A 582 -10.30 -20.84 15.10
N PHE A 583 -10.95 -19.96 14.36
CA PHE A 583 -12.02 -20.31 13.41
C PHE A 583 -11.54 -21.23 12.29
N GLU A 584 -10.33 -21.03 11.79
CA GLU A 584 -9.72 -21.83 10.71
C GLU A 584 -9.55 -23.30 11.09
N THR A 585 -9.51 -23.61 12.39
CA THR A 585 -9.37 -24.99 12.90
C THR A 585 -10.68 -25.76 12.99
N VAL A 586 -11.82 -25.09 12.83
CA VAL A 586 -13.14 -25.76 12.84
C VAL A 586 -13.27 -26.70 11.66
N TYR A 587 -13.68 -27.95 11.94
CA TYR A 587 -13.91 -28.98 10.92
C TYR A 587 -15.22 -29.75 11.15
N PRO A 588 -15.81 -30.30 10.06
CA PRO A 588 -15.42 -30.18 8.66
C PRO A 588 -15.64 -28.78 8.11
N ALA A 589 -15.09 -28.45 6.93
CA ALA A 589 -15.24 -27.15 6.28
C ALA A 589 -16.70 -26.69 6.13
N ALA A 590 -17.65 -27.62 6.03
CA ALA A 590 -19.09 -27.31 6.00
C ALA A 590 -19.56 -26.62 7.29
N ALA A 591 -19.05 -27.04 8.46
CA ALA A 591 -19.36 -26.40 9.74
C ALA A 591 -18.80 -25.00 9.81
N ARG A 592 -17.56 -24.79 9.35
CA ARG A 592 -16.92 -23.47 9.18
C ARG A 592 -17.76 -22.52 8.32
N ASN A 593 -18.25 -23.02 7.17
CA ASN A 593 -19.07 -22.24 6.25
C ASN A 593 -20.39 -21.79 6.90
N VAL A 594 -21.06 -22.68 7.62
CA VAL A 594 -22.30 -22.34 8.35
C VAL A 594 -22.02 -21.29 9.42
N MET A 595 -20.94 -21.48 10.18
CA MET A 595 -20.54 -20.58 11.26
C MET A 595 -20.24 -19.15 10.75
N MET A 596 -19.46 -19.02 9.66
CA MET A 596 -19.22 -17.74 9.02
C MET A 596 -20.50 -17.12 8.46
N GLY A 597 -21.40 -17.94 7.89
CA GLY A 597 -22.72 -17.48 7.45
C GLY A 597 -23.49 -16.82 8.59
N ASN A 598 -23.55 -17.44 9.76
CA ASN A 598 -24.23 -16.90 10.95
C ASN A 598 -23.57 -15.58 11.44
N VAL A 599 -22.24 -15.50 11.45
CA VAL A 599 -21.52 -14.26 11.79
C VAL A 599 -21.89 -13.13 10.83
N LEU A 600 -21.89 -13.39 9.53
CA LEU A 600 -22.21 -12.39 8.51
C LEU A 600 -23.70 -12.02 8.49
N ASP A 601 -24.58 -12.96 8.75
CA ASP A 601 -26.01 -12.69 8.96
C ASP A 601 -26.23 -11.78 10.17
N TYR A 602 -25.57 -12.08 11.30
CA TYR A 602 -25.61 -11.19 12.45
C TYR A 602 -25.10 -9.78 12.11
N PHE A 603 -24.06 -9.66 11.30
CA PHE A 603 -23.50 -8.36 10.92
C PHE A 603 -24.43 -7.59 9.97
N PHE A 604 -24.90 -8.20 8.91
CA PHE A 604 -25.51 -7.50 7.79
C PHE A 604 -27.03 -7.63 7.71
N VAL A 605 -27.61 -8.67 8.28
CA VAL A 605 -29.07 -8.80 8.33
C VAL A 605 -29.60 -8.00 9.51
N THR A 606 -30.41 -6.96 9.25
CA THR A 606 -31.15 -6.23 10.28
C THR A 606 -32.27 -7.13 10.79
N PRO A 607 -32.36 -7.42 12.09
CA PRO A 607 -33.54 -8.10 12.62
C PRO A 607 -34.77 -7.21 12.32
N SER A 608 -35.68 -7.71 11.52
CA SER A 608 -37.01 -7.08 11.41
C SER A 608 -37.71 -7.25 12.76
N VAL A 609 -37.85 -6.18 13.51
CA VAL A 609 -38.68 -6.16 14.72
C VAL A 609 -40.15 -6.27 14.27
N GLY A 610 -40.67 -7.47 14.32
CA GLY A 610 -42.07 -7.65 13.97
C GLY A 610 -42.57 -9.07 14.06
N LEU A 611 -43.31 -9.35 15.11
CA LEU A 611 -44.31 -10.43 15.27
C LEU A 611 -43.82 -11.85 14.98
N THR A 612 -43.96 -12.68 16.02
CA THR A 612 -43.86 -14.14 15.94
C THR A 612 -44.66 -14.70 14.76
N SER A 613 -43.97 -14.93 13.65
CA SER A 613 -44.41 -15.82 12.60
C SER A 613 -43.35 -16.89 12.44
N THR A 614 -43.78 -18.14 12.45
CA THR A 614 -43.01 -19.28 11.99
C THR A 614 -42.13 -18.91 10.80
N PRO A 615 -40.88 -19.38 10.68
CA PRO A 615 -40.01 -19.04 9.56
C PRO A 615 -40.62 -19.53 8.26
N LEU A 616 -41.26 -18.62 7.53
CA LEU A 616 -41.66 -18.82 6.15
C LEU A 616 -40.40 -18.56 5.30
N SER A 617 -39.71 -19.63 4.95
CA SER A 617 -38.57 -19.57 4.04
C SER A 617 -39.03 -19.27 2.61
N LEU A 618 -38.36 -18.36 1.92
CA LEU A 618 -38.45 -18.26 0.45
C LEU A 618 -38.25 -19.65 -0.19
N PRO A 619 -38.86 -19.94 -1.33
CA PRO A 619 -38.70 -21.22 -1.99
C PRO A 619 -37.23 -21.46 -2.28
N SER A 620 -36.63 -22.39 -1.52
CA SER A 620 -35.20 -22.71 -1.65
C SER A 620 -34.89 -23.62 -2.85
N SER A 621 -35.91 -24.24 -3.45
CA SER A 621 -35.73 -25.16 -4.59
C SER A 621 -36.95 -25.26 -5.48
N LEU A 622 -36.75 -25.71 -6.70
CA LEU A 622 -37.78 -26.11 -7.64
C LEU A 622 -37.55 -27.58 -8.05
N TYR A 623 -38.66 -28.30 -8.25
CA TYR A 623 -38.61 -29.72 -8.62
C TYR A 623 -39.78 -30.08 -9.54
N PRO A 624 -39.56 -30.94 -10.54
CA PRO A 624 -38.31 -31.49 -10.98
C PRO A 624 -37.43 -30.43 -11.67
N ASN A 625 -36.11 -30.64 -11.69
CA ASN A 625 -35.17 -29.82 -12.46
C ASN A 625 -33.94 -30.68 -12.80
N PRO A 626 -33.73 -31.08 -14.04
CA PRO A 626 -34.48 -30.68 -15.26
C PRO A 626 -35.97 -31.07 -15.26
N ALA A 627 -36.79 -30.36 -16.08
CA ALA A 627 -38.23 -30.54 -16.15
C ALA A 627 -38.75 -30.51 -17.60
N SER A 628 -39.75 -31.36 -17.89
CA SER A 628 -40.38 -31.41 -19.24
C SER A 628 -41.72 -30.70 -19.28
N ASN A 629 -42.62 -30.89 -18.30
CA ASN A 629 -43.99 -30.42 -18.40
C ASN A 629 -44.37 -29.40 -17.33
N PHE A 630 -43.95 -29.57 -16.09
CA PHE A 630 -44.21 -28.64 -14.99
C PHE A 630 -43.08 -28.61 -13.99
N ILE A 631 -43.05 -27.57 -13.18
CA ILE A 631 -42.17 -27.42 -12.01
C ILE A 631 -43.03 -27.08 -10.80
N THR A 632 -42.57 -27.50 -9.61
CA THR A 632 -43.17 -27.12 -8.34
C THR A 632 -42.15 -26.36 -7.50
N LEU A 633 -42.53 -25.19 -7.00
CA LEU A 633 -41.73 -24.37 -6.10
C LEU A 633 -41.98 -24.81 -4.64
N ILE A 634 -40.90 -25.13 -3.92
CA ILE A 634 -40.94 -25.56 -2.53
C ILE A 634 -40.72 -24.36 -1.62
N GLY A 635 -41.77 -23.96 -0.89
CA GLY A 635 -41.80 -22.83 0.04
C GLY A 635 -42.99 -21.91 -0.17
N SER A 636 -42.96 -20.74 0.44
CA SER A 636 -44.03 -19.69 0.28
C SER A 636 -43.53 -18.54 -0.55
N PHE A 637 -44.38 -18.04 -1.46
CA PHE A 637 -44.11 -16.87 -2.28
C PHE A 637 -45.42 -16.18 -2.67
N GLU A 638 -45.34 -14.92 -3.06
CA GLU A 638 -46.45 -14.12 -3.52
C GLU A 638 -46.60 -14.20 -5.04
N GLU A 639 -45.47 -14.19 -5.74
CA GLU A 639 -45.44 -14.19 -7.19
C GLU A 639 -44.16 -14.89 -7.67
N ALA A 640 -44.29 -15.68 -8.73
CA ALA A 640 -43.18 -16.27 -9.46
C ALA A 640 -43.22 -15.85 -10.93
N ARG A 641 -42.04 -15.58 -11.49
CA ARG A 641 -41.87 -15.21 -12.91
C ARG A 641 -40.81 -16.09 -13.53
N ILE A 642 -41.13 -16.68 -14.69
CA ILE A 642 -40.11 -17.37 -15.48
C ILE A 642 -39.62 -16.40 -16.55
N ILE A 643 -38.30 -16.21 -16.59
CA ILE A 643 -37.63 -15.32 -17.54
C ILE A 643 -36.60 -16.12 -18.37
N ASP A 644 -36.42 -15.74 -19.61
CA ASP A 644 -35.39 -16.31 -20.46
C ASP A 644 -33.97 -15.75 -20.12
N VAL A 645 -32.95 -16.25 -20.81
CA VAL A 645 -31.55 -15.80 -20.62
C VAL A 645 -31.29 -14.34 -21.03
N GLN A 646 -32.24 -13.71 -21.74
CA GLN A 646 -32.19 -12.32 -22.15
C GLN A 646 -32.97 -11.41 -21.16
N GLY A 647 -33.59 -11.99 -20.13
CA GLY A 647 -34.35 -11.25 -19.11
C GLY A 647 -35.83 -10.97 -19.49
N LYS A 648 -36.31 -11.55 -20.61
CA LYS A 648 -37.71 -11.41 -21.04
C LYS A 648 -38.59 -12.31 -20.17
N GLU A 649 -39.65 -11.74 -19.59
CA GLU A 649 -40.69 -12.45 -18.83
C GLU A 649 -41.56 -13.30 -19.76
N LEU A 650 -41.67 -14.58 -19.47
CA LEU A 650 -42.45 -15.55 -20.25
C LEU A 650 -43.69 -16.05 -19.53
N ILE A 651 -43.60 -16.27 -18.23
CA ILE A 651 -44.71 -16.74 -17.37
C ILE A 651 -44.68 -15.94 -16.08
N ARG A 652 -45.87 -15.57 -15.59
CA ARG A 652 -46.08 -14.93 -14.29
C ARG A 652 -47.25 -15.63 -13.58
N THR A 653 -47.06 -16.08 -12.35
CA THR A 653 -48.07 -16.83 -11.58
C THR A 653 -47.81 -16.73 -10.08
N SER A 654 -48.88 -16.99 -9.29
CA SER A 654 -48.80 -17.24 -7.86
C SER A 654 -48.97 -18.72 -7.49
N ASP A 655 -49.13 -19.58 -8.50
CA ASP A 655 -49.32 -21.01 -8.28
C ASP A 655 -47.98 -21.72 -7.94
N LYS A 656 -48.04 -22.64 -7.00
CA LYS A 656 -46.86 -23.42 -6.63
C LYS A 656 -46.39 -24.37 -7.73
N THR A 657 -47.35 -24.88 -8.55
CA THR A 657 -47.03 -25.75 -9.68
C THR A 657 -47.22 -24.99 -10.96
N ILE A 658 -46.17 -24.82 -11.75
CA ILE A 658 -46.14 -23.97 -12.95
C ILE A 658 -46.03 -24.89 -14.16
N ASP A 659 -46.95 -24.79 -15.08
CA ASP A 659 -46.90 -25.43 -16.40
C ASP A 659 -45.86 -24.74 -17.28
N ILE A 660 -44.93 -25.55 -17.80
CA ILE A 660 -43.85 -25.10 -18.67
C ILE A 660 -43.83 -25.82 -20.02
N VAL A 661 -44.91 -26.51 -20.40
CA VAL A 661 -45.00 -27.25 -21.66
C VAL A 661 -44.78 -26.34 -22.88
N ALA A 662 -45.22 -25.09 -22.80
CA ALA A 662 -45.09 -24.10 -23.88
C ALA A 662 -43.63 -23.57 -24.06
N LEU A 663 -42.74 -23.81 -23.10
CA LEU A 663 -41.35 -23.37 -23.19
C LEU A 663 -40.54 -24.35 -24.04
N GLN A 664 -39.64 -23.82 -24.85
CA GLN A 664 -38.69 -24.64 -25.63
C GLN A 664 -37.61 -25.21 -24.68
N ALA A 665 -36.98 -26.31 -25.09
CA ALA A 665 -35.83 -26.86 -24.35
C ALA A 665 -34.73 -25.80 -24.22
N GLY A 666 -34.22 -25.61 -22.97
CA GLY A 666 -33.24 -24.55 -22.68
C GLY A 666 -33.12 -24.19 -21.20
N ILE A 667 -32.34 -23.16 -20.94
CA ILE A 667 -32.12 -22.62 -19.59
C ILE A 667 -33.01 -21.39 -19.38
N TYR A 668 -33.71 -21.37 -18.25
CA TYR A 668 -34.55 -20.29 -17.79
C TYR A 668 -34.24 -19.95 -16.34
N PHE A 669 -34.72 -18.78 -15.89
CA PHE A 669 -34.62 -18.36 -14.50
C PHE A 669 -36.03 -18.18 -13.93
N VAL A 670 -36.27 -18.75 -12.76
CA VAL A 670 -37.52 -18.57 -12.00
C VAL A 670 -37.24 -17.58 -10.91
N ARG A 671 -37.75 -16.36 -11.04
CA ARG A 671 -37.65 -15.30 -10.05
C ARG A 671 -38.90 -15.30 -9.18
N VAL A 672 -38.73 -15.56 -7.89
CA VAL A 672 -39.82 -15.60 -6.93
C VAL A 672 -39.75 -14.40 -5.99
N GLN A 673 -40.90 -13.85 -5.64
CA GLN A 673 -41.04 -12.71 -4.75
C GLN A 673 -41.84 -13.10 -3.51
N PHE A 674 -41.36 -12.67 -2.35
CA PHE A 674 -42.03 -12.81 -1.07
C PHE A 674 -41.64 -11.64 -0.15
N GLU A 675 -42.61 -10.92 0.41
CA GLU A 675 -42.43 -9.77 1.29
C GLU A 675 -41.43 -8.72 0.73
N GLY A 676 -41.50 -8.44 -0.57
CA GLY A 676 -40.64 -7.49 -1.25
C GLY A 676 -39.21 -7.99 -1.55
N LYS A 677 -38.84 -9.21 -1.13
CA LYS A 677 -37.57 -9.86 -1.45
C LYS A 677 -37.71 -10.72 -2.70
N PHE A 678 -36.59 -10.90 -3.42
CA PHE A 678 -36.53 -11.71 -4.63
C PHE A 678 -35.48 -12.80 -4.47
N GLN A 679 -35.82 -14.01 -4.94
CA GLN A 679 -34.87 -15.10 -5.16
C GLN A 679 -34.94 -15.55 -6.62
N THR A 680 -33.81 -15.97 -7.18
CA THR A 680 -33.75 -16.48 -8.55
C THR A 680 -33.23 -17.90 -8.53
N LEU A 681 -33.99 -18.83 -9.08
CA LEU A 681 -33.66 -20.24 -9.22
C LEU A 681 -33.42 -20.56 -10.69
N LYS A 682 -32.46 -21.43 -10.99
CA LYS A 682 -32.20 -21.90 -12.35
C LYS A 682 -33.16 -23.04 -12.70
N LEU A 683 -33.81 -22.95 -13.84
CA LEU A 683 -34.64 -23.99 -14.43
C LEU A 683 -33.97 -24.51 -15.71
N VAL A 684 -33.85 -25.82 -15.83
CA VAL A 684 -33.47 -26.51 -17.07
C VAL A 684 -34.73 -27.17 -17.62
N LYS A 685 -35.21 -26.71 -18.80
CA LYS A 685 -36.32 -27.30 -19.58
C LYS A 685 -35.77 -28.29 -20.57
N GLU A 686 -36.27 -29.55 -20.54
CA GLU A 686 -36.01 -30.59 -21.52
C GLU A 686 -37.04 -30.62 -22.63
#